data_40da41d8ac4ae24d4751b2357fae237e
#
_entry.id   40da41d8ac4ae24d4751b2357fae237e
#
_cell.length_a   1.000
_cell.length_b   1.000
_cell.length_c   1.000
_cell.angle_alpha   90.00
_cell.angle_beta   90.00
_cell.angle_gamma   90.00
#
_symmetry.space_group_name_H-M   'P 1'
#
loop_
_entity.id
_entity.type
_entity.pdbx_description
1 polymer ?
#
loop_
_entity_poly.entity_id
_entity_poly.type
_entity_poly.pdbx_seq_one_letter_code
_entity_poly.pdbx_strand_id
1 'polypeptide(L)'
;MCDSGYFKVYDFGRKDVFCDFGGVVGWCESYDLLISRIPKGEQRITFILDKGLEPVINDVDVKKDYFVLLALKKKNLLAIQNNKIVWYAKQTDELVKTLQELDFWDEPSLEEVHKKLDDDYADDLKKDLLARDKVRFDLTEYNDMLLEDPNGGSWELWEAETKQEKTVQTECSFYARDPRMDIVDGGVVGIDFGTKSTVVVTQDDSDAIEPVRIGKGDVVKEPSVKDYENPTVMQFIDIDSFMKDYQKYPGRPLTCYADATASHTAYNAWNENKESRDYFSYFAELKQWAGDSERRVRIRDIKGKEINLPPYEELQEGDFDPIELYAYYIGLHINNQYSKRIYMEYLLSFPVTYALDVRNRILSSFRKGLRRSLPQTVLQDAQCMEKFRVEQGVGEPAAYAVCALQEFKLFPKENEKIAYAIFDFGGGTTDFDFGIWRKASGVKERRYHYVIEHFGDGGDKYLGGENLLELLAFNVFCKNKQLLRTKKITFVKPPECERFIGYEGLLSDSQEAYSNMRQLMEKLRGFWEGKVPEGKLQKAAGSGQGQAAGSEAQWFSDGKVKVDLFTDSGKQESVDLTVDAAELQKILQARIEQGVDSFFDALLVNINKDEYYEVIKNCDKINIFLAGNSSKSKILQEVFKKKISDFTNKLKQGAKEKQSKISFDKAFMLHQPLGAESKDKENAAACLKRPTGKTGVAIGLVQCRPGSVIKVISEKKTQEEIKFRLFIGHSDENGYFEADLTRDSKYNEWQAYFDAGEDRFEFYYTTSTSAGRKRGLLVKDSKKSRQQLPKNAVNEDWLIYLRPVAPNKIQYVVAEDDEALKNGKFKFEPVTVELNY
;
A
#
# COMPACT_ATOMS: atom_id res chain seq x y z
N MET A 1 32.33 24.87 8.67
CA MET A 1 32.12 23.62 9.40
C MET A 1 31.91 22.53 8.40
N CYS A 2 32.58 21.38 8.57
CA CYS A 2 32.30 20.20 7.80
C CYS A 2 30.94 19.63 8.20
N ASP A 3 30.56 18.50 7.60
CA ASP A 3 29.27 17.87 7.81
C ASP A 3 28.89 17.61 9.28
N SER A 4 29.81 17.68 10.17
CA SER A 4 29.66 17.54 11.63
C SER A 4 29.46 18.83 12.41
N GLY A 5 29.54 19.96 11.77
CA GLY A 5 29.42 21.23 12.49
C GLY A 5 30.67 21.76 13.16
N TYR A 6 31.85 21.19 12.93
CA TYR A 6 33.08 21.52 13.62
C TYR A 6 34.24 21.83 12.69
N PHE A 7 35.30 22.53 13.21
CA PHE A 7 36.45 22.94 12.41
C PHE A 7 37.74 22.31 12.84
N LYS A 8 38.57 22.16 11.87
CA LYS A 8 40.00 21.99 12.06
C LYS A 8 40.70 23.13 11.32
N VAL A 9 41.43 23.99 12.02
CA VAL A 9 42.26 25.05 11.46
C VAL A 9 43.69 24.57 11.44
N TYR A 10 44.36 24.73 10.32
CA TYR A 10 45.65 24.15 10.03
C TYR A 10 46.72 25.23 9.83
N ASP A 11 47.96 24.82 9.95
CA ASP A 11 49.11 25.63 9.57
C ASP A 11 49.20 25.76 8.05
N PHE A 12 49.28 26.99 7.55
CA PHE A 12 49.42 27.29 6.11
C PHE A 12 50.62 26.60 5.45
N GLY A 13 51.68 26.33 6.21
CA GLY A 13 52.89 25.67 5.70
C GLY A 13 52.74 24.18 5.41
N ARG A 14 51.66 23.53 5.89
CA ARG A 14 51.42 22.08 5.81
C ARG A 14 50.12 21.71 5.14
N LYS A 15 49.48 22.61 4.45
CA LYS A 15 48.05 22.54 4.07
C LYS A 15 47.12 22.62 5.29
N ASP A 16 47.62 22.80 6.45
CA ASP A 16 46.86 23.06 7.66
C ASP A 16 46.55 24.54 7.74
N VAL A 17 45.35 24.90 8.19
CA VAL A 17 45.00 26.31 8.33
C VAL A 17 45.68 26.85 9.56
N PHE A 18 46.64 27.69 9.34
CA PHE A 18 47.35 28.37 10.38
C PHE A 18 46.84 29.82 10.49
N CYS A 19 46.42 30.20 11.66
CA CYS A 19 45.98 31.56 11.93
C CYS A 19 46.87 32.17 12.97
N ASP A 20 47.69 33.14 12.54
CA ASP A 20 48.46 33.95 13.44
C ASP A 20 47.63 35.17 13.86
N PHE A 21 47.38 35.26 15.10
CA PHE A 21 46.50 36.27 15.66
C PHE A 21 47.22 37.57 15.99
N GLY A 22 47.70 38.22 14.95
CA GLY A 22 48.36 39.54 15.04
C GLY A 22 47.43 40.69 14.62
N GLY A 23 46.11 40.53 14.67
CA GLY A 23 45.18 41.58 14.25
C GLY A 23 44.79 41.52 12.78
N VAL A 24 45.04 40.38 12.12
CA VAL A 24 44.67 40.17 10.71
C VAL A 24 43.40 39.38 10.62
N VAL A 25 42.46 39.83 9.83
CA VAL A 25 41.31 39.05 9.40
C VAL A 25 41.78 38.09 8.33
N GLY A 26 41.71 36.78 8.59
CA GLY A 26 42.09 35.73 7.65
C GLY A 26 40.86 35.13 6.99
N TRP A 27 40.92 34.99 5.66
CA TRP A 27 39.91 34.28 4.87
C TRP A 27 40.54 33.01 4.28
N CYS A 28 39.92 31.87 4.52
CA CYS A 28 40.39 30.62 3.96
C CYS A 28 39.35 30.08 2.95
N GLU A 29 39.68 30.15 1.66
CA GLU A 29 38.79 29.69 0.59
C GLU A 29 38.48 28.19 0.67
N SER A 30 39.42 27.37 1.12
CA SER A 30 39.24 25.92 1.20
C SER A 30 38.19 25.51 2.22
N TYR A 31 37.93 26.30 3.23
CA TYR A 31 36.99 26.04 4.31
C TYR A 31 35.90 27.11 4.44
N ASP A 32 35.94 28.15 3.60
CA ASP A 32 35.04 29.29 3.67
C ASP A 32 34.97 29.86 5.11
N LEU A 33 36.12 30.06 5.71
CA LEU A 33 36.26 30.55 7.08
C LEU A 33 36.68 32.00 7.08
N LEU A 34 35.94 32.83 7.74
CA LEU A 34 36.34 34.16 8.15
C LEU A 34 36.71 34.13 9.63
N ILE A 35 37.96 34.48 9.94
CA ILE A 35 38.43 34.59 11.31
C ILE A 35 38.43 36.04 11.67
N SER A 36 37.68 36.40 12.69
CA SER A 36 37.58 37.74 13.19
C SER A 36 38.04 37.77 14.64
N ARG A 37 38.64 38.88 14.93
CA ARG A 37 39.15 39.27 16.22
C ARG A 37 40.20 38.30 16.82
N ILE A 38 41.37 38.75 16.73
CA ILE A 38 42.54 38.06 17.18
C ILE A 38 43.01 38.72 18.47
N PRO A 39 43.19 37.98 19.55
CA PRO A 39 43.73 38.54 20.78
C PRO A 39 45.11 39.17 20.54
N LYS A 40 45.39 40.32 21.14
CA LYS A 40 46.72 40.91 21.08
C LYS A 40 47.71 40.05 21.87
N GLY A 41 48.61 39.36 21.15
CA GLY A 41 49.59 38.49 21.73
C GLY A 41 50.05 37.38 20.83
N GLU A 42 51.17 36.75 21.10
CA GLU A 42 51.76 35.65 20.28
C GLU A 42 51.05 34.34 20.48
N GLN A 43 49.82 34.24 20.06
CA GLN A 43 49.07 33.02 20.30
C GLN A 43 48.51 32.45 18.99
N ARG A 44 48.81 31.18 18.79
CA ARG A 44 48.31 30.38 17.67
C ARG A 44 47.13 29.59 18.10
N ILE A 45 46.10 29.60 17.29
CA ILE A 45 44.95 28.76 17.49
C ILE A 45 44.94 27.73 16.38
N THR A 46 45.07 26.46 16.73
CA THR A 46 44.92 25.34 15.80
C THR A 46 43.58 24.63 16.06
N PHE A 47 42.74 24.64 15.08
CA PHE A 47 41.51 23.85 15.12
C PHE A 47 41.72 22.60 14.32
N ILE A 48 41.38 21.45 14.87
CA ILE A 48 41.41 20.20 14.16
C ILE A 48 39.95 19.82 13.87
N LEU A 49 39.63 19.78 12.57
CA LEU A 49 38.38 19.19 12.09
C LEU A 49 38.56 17.68 11.99
N ASP A 50 37.94 16.97 12.85
CA ASP A 50 37.82 15.54 12.64
C ASP A 50 36.52 15.22 11.89
N LYS A 51 36.57 14.17 11.03
CA LYS A 51 35.44 13.76 10.20
C LYS A 51 34.30 13.31 11.10
N GLY A 52 33.73 14.25 11.71
CA GLY A 52 32.50 13.90 12.33
C GLY A 52 32.15 14.43 13.65
N LEU A 53 32.99 15.03 14.48
CA LEU A 53 32.39 15.13 15.79
C LEU A 53 32.78 16.29 16.68
N GLU A 54 34.00 16.53 16.96
CA GLU A 54 34.32 17.59 17.89
C GLU A 54 35.57 18.38 17.45
N PRO A 55 35.57 19.71 17.57
CA PRO A 55 36.80 20.47 17.36
C PRO A 55 37.77 20.13 18.47
N VAL A 56 38.90 19.57 18.09
CA VAL A 56 40.02 19.46 19.00
C VAL A 56 40.80 20.76 18.91
N ILE A 57 40.85 21.51 19.98
CA ILE A 57 41.63 22.73 20.07
C ILE A 57 42.99 22.35 20.70
N ASN A 58 44.02 22.36 19.88
CA ASN A 58 45.39 22.08 20.34
C ASN A 58 46.18 23.38 20.47
N ASP A 59 46.96 23.47 21.50
CA ASP A 59 47.96 24.50 21.73
C ASP A 59 47.46 25.96 21.78
N VAL A 60 46.35 26.20 22.43
CA VAL A 60 45.87 27.57 22.65
C VAL A 60 45.89 27.91 24.11
N ASP A 61 46.75 28.87 24.45
CA ASP A 61 46.69 29.58 25.72
C ASP A 61 45.96 30.92 25.50
N VAL A 62 44.64 30.84 25.35
CA VAL A 62 43.79 32.04 25.22
C VAL A 62 43.50 32.58 26.59
N LYS A 63 44.41 33.42 27.10
CA LYS A 63 44.20 34.11 28.34
C LYS A 63 43.15 35.20 28.19
N LYS A 64 41.93 34.95 28.60
CA LYS A 64 40.85 35.93 28.76
C LYS A 64 40.16 36.44 27.51
N ASP A 65 40.62 36.18 26.32
CA ASP A 65 40.01 36.68 25.12
C ASP A 65 39.21 35.58 24.42
N TYR A 66 38.25 35.97 23.62
CA TYR A 66 37.43 35.13 22.79
C TYR A 66 37.62 35.49 21.32
N PHE A 67 37.21 34.59 20.46
CA PHE A 67 37.10 34.88 19.03
C PHE A 67 35.91 34.17 18.46
N VAL A 68 35.40 34.70 17.37
CA VAL A 68 34.28 34.16 16.63
C VAL A 68 34.75 33.75 15.24
N LEU A 69 34.41 32.56 14.84
CA LEU A 69 34.67 32.03 13.51
C LEU A 69 33.36 31.96 12.72
N LEU A 70 33.37 32.53 11.53
CA LEU A 70 32.29 32.55 10.62
C LEU A 70 32.56 31.59 9.45
N ALA A 71 31.83 30.51 9.34
CA ALA A 71 31.91 29.59 8.21
C ALA A 71 30.84 29.93 7.19
N LEU A 72 31.18 30.68 6.18
CA LEU A 72 30.23 31.16 5.17
C LEU A 72 29.58 30.03 4.38
N LYS A 73 30.34 29.03 3.95
CA LYS A 73 29.84 27.93 3.13
C LYS A 73 28.77 27.12 3.81
N LYS A 74 28.86 26.90 5.10
CA LYS A 74 27.89 26.13 5.88
C LYS A 74 27.04 27.01 6.79
N LYS A 75 27.18 28.32 6.67
CA LYS A 75 26.38 29.29 7.44
C LYS A 75 26.37 28.96 8.96
N ASN A 76 27.56 28.83 9.53
CA ASN A 76 27.73 28.53 10.95
C ASN A 76 28.68 29.50 11.62
N LEU A 77 28.41 29.82 12.87
CA LEU A 77 29.20 30.66 13.72
C LEU A 77 29.64 29.90 14.98
N LEU A 78 30.84 30.14 15.39
CA LEU A 78 31.44 29.51 16.56
C LEU A 78 32.13 30.57 17.40
N ALA A 79 31.80 30.66 18.66
CA ALA A 79 32.51 31.46 19.64
C ALA A 79 33.32 30.56 20.57
N ILE A 80 34.59 30.93 20.78
CA ILE A 80 35.53 30.16 21.64
C ILE A 80 36.09 31.05 22.72
N GLN A 81 36.09 30.60 23.96
CA GLN A 81 36.67 31.25 25.10
C GLN A 81 37.38 30.20 25.98
N ASN A 82 38.59 30.51 26.38
CA ASN A 82 39.40 29.65 27.24
C ASN A 82 39.49 28.19 26.71
N ASN A 83 39.76 28.04 25.43
CA ASN A 83 39.85 26.74 24.73
C ASN A 83 38.58 25.90 24.74
N LYS A 84 37.45 26.49 25.03
CA LYS A 84 36.14 25.81 24.99
C LYS A 84 35.22 26.50 24.00
N ILE A 85 34.46 25.72 23.31
CA ILE A 85 33.34 26.27 22.56
C ILE A 85 32.33 26.75 23.58
N VAL A 86 32.06 28.05 23.58
CA VAL A 86 31.12 28.69 24.49
C VAL A 86 29.81 29.01 23.75
N TRP A 87 29.87 29.06 22.44
CA TRP A 87 28.72 29.37 21.63
C TRP A 87 28.87 28.86 20.19
N TYR A 88 27.74 28.52 19.58
CA TYR A 88 27.65 28.02 18.21
C TYR A 88 26.27 28.32 17.63
N ALA A 89 26.21 28.87 16.43
CA ALA A 89 24.95 29.07 15.73
C ALA A 89 25.07 28.82 14.22
N LYS A 90 23.93 28.54 13.59
CA LYS A 90 23.83 28.49 12.14
C LYS A 90 23.86 29.93 11.60
N GLN A 91 24.73 30.19 10.64
CA GLN A 91 24.80 31.48 9.99
C GLN A 91 23.62 31.67 9.03
N THR A 92 22.98 32.84 9.10
CA THR A 92 22.05 33.36 8.09
C THR A 92 22.64 34.63 7.47
N ASP A 93 22.08 35.05 6.33
CA ASP A 93 22.50 36.32 5.69
C ASP A 93 22.17 37.51 6.59
N GLU A 94 21.14 37.40 7.41
CA GLU A 94 20.73 38.38 8.38
C GLU A 94 21.70 38.46 9.55
N LEU A 95 22.22 37.32 10.05
CA LEU A 95 23.29 37.25 11.03
C LEU A 95 24.55 37.91 10.54
N VAL A 96 24.94 37.66 9.30
CA VAL A 96 26.13 38.30 8.70
C VAL A 96 25.96 39.80 8.66
N LYS A 97 24.79 40.29 8.25
CA LYS A 97 24.49 41.74 8.26
C LYS A 97 24.52 42.33 9.67
N THR A 98 23.95 41.62 10.62
CA THR A 98 23.97 42.04 12.03
C THR A 98 25.36 42.13 12.61
N LEU A 99 26.24 41.15 12.31
CA LEU A 99 27.64 41.20 12.73
C LEU A 99 28.38 42.37 12.09
N GLN A 100 28.06 42.74 10.87
CA GLN A 100 28.60 43.97 10.22
C GLN A 100 28.05 45.23 10.86
N GLU A 101 26.77 45.28 11.21
CA GLU A 101 26.15 46.42 11.89
C GLU A 101 26.68 46.62 13.32
N LEU A 102 27.11 45.57 14.00
CA LEU A 102 27.75 45.63 15.32
C LEU A 102 29.25 45.99 15.22
N ASP A 103 29.73 46.35 14.02
CA ASP A 103 31.15 46.64 13.79
C ASP A 103 32.05 45.53 14.34
N PHE A 104 31.69 44.28 13.98
CA PHE A 104 32.32 43.07 14.49
C PHE A 104 33.84 43.05 14.37
N TRP A 105 34.35 43.84 13.44
CA TRP A 105 35.78 44.02 13.17
C TRP A 105 36.46 45.02 14.13
N ASP A 106 35.68 45.92 14.71
CA ASP A 106 36.14 46.99 15.62
C ASP A 106 35.88 46.72 17.10
N GLU A 107 35.79 45.42 17.46
CA GLU A 107 35.72 44.93 18.87
C GLU A 107 34.34 44.98 19.55
N PRO A 108 33.27 44.41 18.99
CA PRO A 108 32.04 44.27 19.72
C PRO A 108 32.22 43.41 20.97
N SER A 109 31.44 43.65 22.01
CA SER A 109 31.49 42.78 23.19
C SER A 109 30.98 41.38 22.84
N LEU A 110 31.52 40.33 23.45
CA LEU A 110 31.04 38.99 23.27
C LEU A 110 29.54 38.88 23.64
N GLU A 111 29.15 39.63 24.66
CA GLU A 111 27.81 39.68 25.18
C GLU A 111 26.83 40.25 24.16
N GLU A 112 27.19 41.33 23.44
CA GLU A 112 26.39 41.90 22.35
C GLU A 112 26.26 40.94 21.17
N VAL A 113 27.37 40.27 20.79
CA VAL A 113 27.36 39.27 19.73
C VAL A 113 26.50 38.06 20.13
N HIS A 114 26.68 37.57 21.33
CA HIS A 114 25.89 36.43 21.84
C HIS A 114 24.39 36.77 21.84
N LYS A 115 24.01 37.89 22.45
CA LYS A 115 22.60 38.28 22.55
C LYS A 115 21.94 38.31 21.17
N LYS A 116 22.60 38.92 20.20
CA LYS A 116 22.04 39.06 18.86
C LYS A 116 22.01 37.74 18.10
N LEU A 117 23.04 36.91 18.22
CA LEU A 117 23.12 35.61 17.59
C LEU A 117 22.20 34.58 18.26
N ASP A 118 21.96 34.69 19.57
CA ASP A 118 21.07 33.84 20.31
C ASP A 118 19.60 34.08 19.90
N ASP A 119 19.21 35.34 19.74
CA ASP A 119 17.86 35.71 19.28
C ASP A 119 17.62 35.16 17.87
N ASP A 120 18.52 35.38 16.93
CA ASP A 120 18.38 34.93 15.56
C ASP A 120 18.47 33.39 15.44
N TYR A 121 19.31 32.75 16.25
CA TYR A 121 19.38 31.29 16.32
C TYR A 121 18.11 30.66 16.89
N ALA A 122 17.55 31.29 17.94
CA ALA A 122 16.31 30.86 18.54
C ALA A 122 15.15 30.90 17.52
N ASP A 123 15.07 31.96 16.74
CA ASP A 123 14.06 32.10 15.69
C ASP A 123 14.23 31.08 14.56
N ASP A 124 15.45 30.82 14.11
CA ASP A 124 15.75 29.81 13.09
C ASP A 124 15.47 28.41 13.64
N LEU A 125 15.87 28.10 14.87
CA LEU A 125 15.55 26.84 15.53
C LEU A 125 14.03 26.64 15.66
N LYS A 126 13.29 27.68 16.07
CA LYS A 126 11.85 27.66 16.13
C LYS A 126 11.24 27.33 14.79
N LYS A 127 11.62 28.01 13.72
CA LYS A 127 11.16 27.76 12.36
C LYS A 127 11.46 26.33 11.91
N ASP A 128 12.67 25.84 12.16
CA ASP A 128 13.09 24.49 11.82
C ASP A 128 12.25 23.42 12.57
N LEU A 129 11.99 23.61 13.87
CA LEU A 129 11.19 22.68 14.67
C LEU A 129 9.73 22.67 14.23
N LEU A 130 9.15 23.83 13.96
CA LEU A 130 7.76 23.97 13.50
C LEU A 130 7.56 23.33 12.11
N ALA A 131 8.53 23.51 11.21
CA ALA A 131 8.46 23.02 9.84
C ALA A 131 8.93 21.56 9.69
N ARG A 132 9.46 20.92 10.72
CA ARG A 132 10.13 19.60 10.62
C ARG A 132 9.25 18.53 9.98
N ASP A 133 8.05 18.35 10.47
CA ASP A 133 7.12 17.33 9.96
C ASP A 133 6.51 17.75 8.61
N LYS A 134 6.43 19.04 8.31
CA LYS A 134 6.08 19.53 6.98
C LYS A 134 7.14 19.16 5.93
N VAL A 135 8.42 19.36 6.27
CA VAL A 135 9.54 18.97 5.37
C VAL A 135 9.60 17.46 5.21
N ARG A 136 9.39 16.69 6.29
CA ARG A 136 9.53 15.24 6.30
C ARG A 136 8.39 14.52 5.56
N PHE A 137 7.13 14.97 5.70
CA PHE A 137 5.96 14.29 5.13
C PHE A 137 4.74 15.20 4.86
N ASP A 138 4.97 16.50 4.68
CA ASP A 138 3.95 17.52 4.33
C ASP A 138 2.80 17.63 5.34
N LEU A 139 3.07 17.45 6.62
CA LEU A 139 2.08 17.73 7.67
C LEU A 139 2.02 19.25 7.93
N THR A 140 0.86 19.74 8.35
CA THR A 140 0.69 21.11 8.84
C THR A 140 1.77 21.46 9.87
N GLU A 141 2.31 22.67 9.81
CA GLU A 141 3.27 23.16 10.78
C GLU A 141 2.76 23.03 12.22
N TYR A 142 3.66 22.67 13.12
CA TYR A 142 3.35 22.55 14.53
C TYR A 142 3.05 23.95 15.12
N ASN A 143 2.11 24.02 16.06
CA ASN A 143 1.75 25.29 16.67
C ASN A 143 2.91 25.83 17.52
N ASP A 144 3.38 27.04 17.22
CA ASP A 144 4.51 27.68 17.90
C ASP A 144 4.30 27.84 19.42
N MET A 145 3.10 28.16 19.87
CA MET A 145 2.77 28.25 21.28
C MET A 145 2.99 26.94 22.05
N LEU A 146 2.92 25.79 21.36
CA LEU A 146 3.14 24.49 21.99
C LEU A 146 4.60 24.20 22.27
N LEU A 147 5.55 24.87 21.59
CA LEU A 147 6.97 24.76 21.90
C LEU A 147 7.32 25.42 23.24
N GLU A 148 6.60 26.46 23.58
CA GLU A 148 6.76 27.28 24.79
C GLU A 148 5.88 26.77 25.95
N ASP A 149 5.06 25.75 25.73
CA ASP A 149 4.21 25.12 26.75
C ASP A 149 4.96 23.96 27.42
N PRO A 150 5.13 23.93 28.74
CA PRO A 150 5.71 22.81 29.48
C PRO A 150 5.02 21.46 29.23
N ASN A 151 3.73 21.47 28.89
CA ASN A 151 2.95 20.27 28.54
C ASN A 151 2.97 19.99 27.02
N GLY A 152 3.56 20.87 26.25
CA GLY A 152 3.79 20.75 24.82
C GLY A 152 5.18 20.23 24.53
N GLY A 153 5.95 21.05 23.84
CA GLY A 153 7.37 20.77 23.52
C GLY A 153 7.55 19.96 22.26
N SER A 154 8.82 19.66 21.93
CA SER A 154 9.20 18.96 20.72
C SER A 154 9.93 17.64 21.03
N TRP A 155 9.58 16.56 20.28
CA TRP A 155 10.30 15.30 20.29
C TRP A 155 11.73 15.45 19.77
N GLU A 156 11.94 16.30 18.79
CA GLU A 156 13.27 16.55 18.19
C GLU A 156 14.25 17.14 19.22
N LEU A 157 13.78 18.02 20.10
CA LEU A 157 14.59 18.56 21.19
C LEU A 157 14.93 17.49 22.23
N TRP A 158 14.00 16.63 22.59
CA TRP A 158 14.25 15.50 23.48
C TRP A 158 15.33 14.56 22.93
N GLU A 159 15.24 14.24 21.65
CA GLU A 159 16.21 13.37 21.01
C GLU A 159 17.60 13.99 20.87
N ALA A 160 17.69 15.31 20.69
CA ALA A 160 18.94 16.03 20.71
C ALA A 160 19.61 16.02 22.09
N GLU A 161 18.83 16.21 23.16
CA GLU A 161 19.33 16.15 24.53
C GLU A 161 19.89 14.77 24.89
N THR A 162 19.20 13.70 24.50
CA THR A 162 19.61 12.31 24.81
C THR A 162 20.83 11.86 24.03
N LYS A 163 21.12 12.46 22.87
CA LYS A 163 22.29 12.13 22.03
C LYS A 163 23.60 12.72 22.52
N GLN A 164 23.60 13.50 23.61
CA GLN A 164 24.79 14.23 24.09
C GLN A 164 25.46 15.12 23.01
N GLU A 165 24.76 15.46 21.96
CA GLU A 165 25.17 16.58 21.13
C GLU A 165 25.14 17.76 22.04
N LYS A 166 26.33 18.36 22.33
CA LYS A 166 26.45 19.56 23.15
C LYS A 166 25.60 20.64 22.50
N THR A 167 24.35 20.69 22.87
CA THR A 167 23.45 21.77 22.53
C THR A 167 24.02 23.00 23.16
N VAL A 168 24.26 24.00 22.36
CA VAL A 168 24.49 25.34 22.85
C VAL A 168 23.27 25.68 23.69
N GLN A 169 23.47 26.00 24.96
CA GLN A 169 22.41 26.49 25.81
C GLN A 169 22.06 27.89 25.28
N THR A 170 21.01 27.93 24.45
CA THR A 170 20.33 29.19 24.15
C THR A 170 19.34 29.44 25.29
N GLU A 171 19.13 30.70 25.67
CA GLU A 171 18.10 31.08 26.63
C GLU A 171 16.67 30.94 26.05
N CYS A 172 16.48 30.09 25.02
CA CYS A 172 15.16 29.82 24.43
C CYS A 172 14.29 29.07 25.41
N SER A 173 13.05 29.56 25.60
CA SER A 173 12.03 28.96 26.43
C SER A 173 11.32 27.79 25.73
N PHE A 174 12.04 26.96 24.96
CA PHE A 174 11.47 25.80 24.29
C PHE A 174 11.61 24.56 25.14
N TYR A 175 10.52 23.78 25.21
CA TYR A 175 10.50 22.55 25.96
C TYR A 175 10.75 21.33 25.09
N ALA A 176 11.61 20.45 25.59
CA ALA A 176 11.73 19.09 25.07
C ALA A 176 10.58 18.24 25.58
N ARG A 177 10.03 17.39 24.70
CA ARG A 177 8.97 16.44 25.07
C ARG A 177 9.45 15.02 24.87
N ASP A 178 9.37 14.24 25.94
CA ASP A 178 9.65 12.79 25.86
C ASP A 178 8.58 12.09 25.00
N PRO A 179 8.93 11.54 23.82
CA PRO A 179 7.96 10.89 22.95
C PRO A 179 7.31 9.64 23.57
N ARG A 180 7.92 9.03 24.60
CA ARG A 180 7.34 7.87 25.28
C ARG A 180 6.06 8.21 26.03
N MET A 181 5.88 9.48 26.42
CA MET A 181 4.65 9.97 27.04
C MET A 181 3.46 10.02 26.08
N ASP A 182 3.71 9.97 24.78
CA ASP A 182 2.69 10.03 23.74
C ASP A 182 2.30 8.65 23.20
N ILE A 183 2.85 7.58 23.78
CA ILE A 183 2.45 6.22 23.44
C ILE A 183 1.01 5.99 23.95
N VAL A 184 0.12 5.69 23.01
CA VAL A 184 -1.29 5.42 23.31
C VAL A 184 -1.39 4.02 23.91
N ASP A 185 -1.74 3.94 25.17
CA ASP A 185 -1.88 2.66 25.88
C ASP A 185 -3.12 1.91 25.36
N GLY A 186 -2.95 0.65 24.96
CA GLY A 186 -4.01 -0.14 24.33
C GLY A 186 -4.46 0.37 22.94
N GLY A 187 -3.73 1.35 22.38
CA GLY A 187 -4.04 1.89 21.06
C GLY A 187 -3.72 0.89 19.94
N VAL A 188 -4.61 0.80 18.95
CA VAL A 188 -4.46 -0.10 17.80
C VAL A 188 -4.73 0.64 16.49
N VAL A 189 -4.00 0.25 15.46
CA VAL A 189 -4.16 0.74 14.09
C VAL A 189 -4.62 -0.39 13.18
N GLY A 190 -5.71 -0.16 12.43
CA GLY A 190 -6.17 -1.05 11.37
C GLY A 190 -5.76 -0.51 10.00
N ILE A 191 -5.10 -1.33 9.20
CA ILE A 191 -4.61 -0.95 7.86
C ILE A 191 -5.18 -1.92 6.82
N ASP A 192 -6.05 -1.40 5.96
CA ASP A 192 -6.47 -2.07 4.73
C ASP A 192 -5.56 -1.61 3.59
N PHE A 193 -4.50 -2.38 3.32
CA PHE A 193 -3.58 -2.12 2.22
C PHE A 193 -4.22 -2.54 0.89
N GLY A 194 -4.93 -1.62 0.25
CA GLY A 194 -5.68 -1.89 -0.97
C GLY A 194 -4.89 -1.61 -2.25
N THR A 195 -5.34 -2.18 -3.37
CA THR A 195 -4.71 -2.01 -4.70
C THR A 195 -4.69 -0.55 -5.17
N LYS A 196 -5.83 0.14 -5.05
CA LYS A 196 -5.97 1.53 -5.50
C LYS A 196 -5.86 2.54 -4.37
N SER A 197 -6.34 2.17 -3.19
CA SER A 197 -6.28 3.02 -2.01
C SER A 197 -6.13 2.19 -0.75
N THR A 198 -5.35 2.72 0.18
CA THR A 198 -5.15 2.19 1.51
C THR A 198 -6.04 2.94 2.50
N VAL A 199 -6.72 2.22 3.36
CA VAL A 199 -7.47 2.81 4.47
C VAL A 199 -6.73 2.53 5.77
N VAL A 200 -6.57 3.58 6.55
CA VAL A 200 -5.96 3.51 7.88
C VAL A 200 -6.94 4.06 8.89
N VAL A 201 -7.15 3.33 9.96
CA VAL A 201 -7.96 3.76 11.10
C VAL A 201 -7.21 3.56 12.40
N THR A 202 -7.43 4.42 13.36
CA THR A 202 -6.87 4.33 14.70
C THR A 202 -7.96 4.21 15.74
N GLN A 203 -7.68 3.50 16.81
CA GLN A 203 -8.49 3.47 18.01
C GLN A 203 -7.56 3.58 19.22
N ASP A 204 -7.87 4.49 20.13
CA ASP A 204 -7.24 4.58 21.45
C ASP A 204 -7.99 3.71 22.47
N ASP A 205 -7.93 4.04 23.73
CA ASP A 205 -8.66 3.38 24.81
C ASP A 205 -10.19 3.66 24.78
N SER A 206 -10.62 4.57 23.90
CA SER A 206 -12.05 4.83 23.66
C SER A 206 -12.64 3.85 22.63
N ASP A 207 -13.97 3.81 22.57
CA ASP A 207 -14.68 3.02 21.54
C ASP A 207 -14.67 3.70 20.15
N ALA A 208 -14.14 4.91 20.05
CA ALA A 208 -14.14 5.67 18.81
C ALA A 208 -13.04 5.17 17.85
N ILE A 209 -13.44 4.84 16.63
CA ILE A 209 -12.51 4.51 15.54
C ILE A 209 -12.40 5.72 14.63
N GLU A 210 -11.18 6.22 14.44
CA GLU A 210 -10.91 7.44 13.68
C GLU A 210 -10.09 7.11 12.41
N PRO A 211 -10.57 7.54 11.23
CA PRO A 211 -9.82 7.34 10.01
C PRO A 211 -8.69 8.35 9.86
N VAL A 212 -7.57 7.94 9.25
CA VAL A 212 -6.35 8.74 9.05
C VAL A 212 -6.19 9.12 7.58
N ARG A 213 -5.81 10.37 7.32
CA ARG A 213 -5.47 10.90 5.98
C ARG A 213 -3.96 10.87 5.77
N ILE A 214 -3.50 10.43 4.60
CA ILE A 214 -2.08 10.31 4.26
C ILE A 214 -1.78 11.14 3.02
N GLY A 215 -0.73 11.96 3.06
CA GLY A 215 -0.40 12.90 1.99
C GLY A 215 -1.41 14.05 1.85
N LYS A 216 -2.08 14.39 2.94
CA LYS A 216 -2.93 15.57 3.09
C LYS A 216 -2.37 16.42 4.23
N GLY A 217 -1.47 17.34 3.91
CA GLY A 217 -0.76 18.15 4.90
C GLY A 217 -1.63 19.08 5.73
N ASP A 218 -2.70 19.58 5.15
CA ASP A 218 -3.61 20.51 5.82
C ASP A 218 -4.63 19.75 6.69
N VAL A 219 -4.28 19.49 7.95
CA VAL A 219 -5.15 18.84 8.94
C VAL A 219 -6.24 19.78 9.51
N VAL A 220 -6.11 21.08 9.30
CA VAL A 220 -7.08 22.09 9.79
C VAL A 220 -8.28 22.18 8.86
N LYS A 221 -8.10 21.86 7.58
CA LYS A 221 -9.17 21.89 6.59
C LYS A 221 -10.18 20.77 6.83
N GLU A 222 -11.46 21.13 6.79
CA GLU A 222 -12.54 20.16 6.96
C GLU A 222 -12.43 19.03 5.93
N PRO A 223 -12.32 17.75 6.36
CA PRO A 223 -12.08 16.63 5.46
C PRO A 223 -13.36 16.20 4.74
N SER A 224 -13.17 15.62 3.58
CA SER A 224 -14.19 14.85 2.86
C SER A 224 -14.01 13.34 3.08
N VAL A 225 -15.05 12.54 2.86
CA VAL A 225 -14.97 11.08 2.97
C VAL A 225 -13.86 10.50 2.08
N LYS A 226 -13.64 11.09 0.90
CA LYS A 226 -12.60 10.66 -0.03
C LYS A 226 -11.19 10.90 0.46
N ASP A 227 -10.97 11.83 1.38
CA ASP A 227 -9.65 12.13 1.92
C ASP A 227 -9.12 10.98 2.79
N TYR A 228 -9.97 10.06 3.21
CA TYR A 228 -9.62 8.85 3.96
C TYR A 228 -9.44 7.60 3.08
N GLU A 229 -9.74 7.71 1.78
CA GLU A 229 -9.39 6.69 0.79
C GLU A 229 -8.01 7.02 0.22
N ASN A 230 -6.96 6.80 1.01
CA ASN A 230 -5.60 7.21 0.70
C ASN A 230 -5.07 6.48 -0.54
N PRO A 231 -4.74 7.14 -1.66
CA PRO A 231 -4.23 6.46 -2.84
C PRO A 231 -2.97 5.64 -2.56
N THR A 232 -2.94 4.39 -3.01
CA THR A 232 -1.79 3.50 -2.87
C THR A 232 -0.77 3.79 -3.97
N VAL A 233 -0.06 4.89 -3.84
CA VAL A 233 0.92 5.36 -4.84
C VAL A 233 2.06 6.10 -4.17
N MET A 234 3.26 5.95 -4.73
CA MET A 234 4.44 6.74 -4.42
C MET A 234 4.94 7.45 -5.68
N GLN A 235 5.57 8.61 -5.49
CA GLN A 235 6.34 9.30 -6.50
C GLN A 235 7.78 9.44 -6.02
N PHE A 236 8.73 9.16 -6.90
CA PHE A 236 10.15 9.29 -6.65
C PHE A 236 10.72 10.45 -7.48
N ILE A 237 11.25 11.46 -6.81
CA ILE A 237 11.84 12.65 -7.43
C ILE A 237 13.37 12.54 -7.41
N ASP A 238 13.95 12.19 -6.26
CA ASP A 238 15.37 11.97 -6.09
C ASP A 238 15.61 10.81 -5.11
N ILE A 239 15.74 9.60 -5.64
CA ILE A 239 15.90 8.38 -4.85
C ILE A 239 17.21 8.39 -4.06
N ASP A 240 18.29 8.85 -4.66
CA ASP A 240 19.61 8.83 -4.02
C ASP A 240 19.65 9.79 -2.81
N SER A 241 19.08 11.00 -2.94
CA SER A 241 18.93 11.94 -1.83
C SER A 241 18.06 11.37 -0.73
N PHE A 242 16.87 10.88 -1.10
CA PHE A 242 15.92 10.31 -0.15
C PHE A 242 16.52 9.14 0.64
N MET A 243 17.12 8.15 -0.05
CA MET A 243 17.66 6.96 0.60
C MET A 243 18.87 7.27 1.48
N LYS A 244 19.69 8.23 1.10
CA LYS A 244 20.81 8.72 1.95
C LYS A 244 20.28 9.23 3.29
N ASP A 245 19.23 10.03 3.29
CA ASP A 245 18.64 10.56 4.51
C ASP A 245 17.84 9.49 5.27
N TYR A 246 17.10 8.64 4.56
CA TYR A 246 16.34 7.54 5.14
C TYR A 246 17.20 6.55 5.92
N GLN A 247 18.40 6.25 5.41
CA GLN A 247 19.32 5.29 6.05
C GLN A 247 20.13 5.88 7.22
N LYS A 248 20.19 7.20 7.34
CA LYS A 248 21.05 7.87 8.31
C LYS A 248 20.69 7.59 9.77
N TYR A 249 19.41 7.54 10.09
CA TYR A 249 18.92 7.29 11.44
C TYR A 249 17.91 6.15 11.47
N PRO A 250 17.89 5.32 12.51
CA PRO A 250 16.96 4.19 12.63
C PRO A 250 15.51 4.61 12.91
N GLY A 251 15.29 5.80 13.48
CA GLY A 251 13.97 6.33 13.81
C GLY A 251 13.80 7.77 13.35
N ARG A 252 12.64 8.09 12.79
CA ARG A 252 12.27 9.40 12.24
C ARG A 252 13.41 10.09 11.49
N PRO A 253 13.99 9.43 10.46
CA PRO A 253 15.06 10.06 9.68
C PRO A 253 14.61 11.39 9.10
N LEU A 254 15.56 12.31 8.91
CA LEU A 254 15.30 13.67 8.38
C LEU A 254 15.14 13.62 6.85
N THR A 255 14.20 12.82 6.38
CA THR A 255 13.85 12.74 4.95
C THR A 255 13.19 14.03 4.48
N CYS A 256 13.35 14.34 3.19
CA CYS A 256 12.67 15.44 2.54
C CYS A 256 11.52 14.92 1.69
N TYR A 257 10.30 15.37 1.96
CA TYR A 257 9.12 14.96 1.19
C TYR A 257 9.18 15.40 -0.28
N ALA A 258 9.98 16.44 -0.59
CA ALA A 258 10.22 16.84 -1.97
C ALA A 258 11.05 15.84 -2.78
N ASP A 259 11.76 14.89 -2.12
CA ASP A 259 12.53 13.85 -2.80
C ASP A 259 11.70 12.59 -3.10
N ALA A 260 10.71 12.29 -2.26
CA ALA A 260 9.73 11.22 -2.50
C ALA A 260 8.40 11.56 -1.83
N THR A 261 7.31 11.45 -2.57
CA THR A 261 5.95 11.73 -2.07
C THR A 261 5.10 10.46 -2.05
N ALA A 262 4.03 10.48 -1.27
CA ALA A 262 3.14 9.34 -1.14
C ALA A 262 1.67 9.76 -1.17
N SER A 263 0.81 8.80 -1.49
CA SER A 263 -0.64 8.87 -1.36
C SER A 263 -1.27 10.07 -2.10
N HIS A 264 -2.05 10.91 -1.45
CA HIS A 264 -2.78 12.01 -2.10
C HIS A 264 -1.86 12.99 -2.82
N THR A 265 -0.72 13.34 -2.24
CA THR A 265 0.26 14.26 -2.88
C THR A 265 0.82 13.64 -4.16
N ALA A 266 1.28 12.40 -4.11
CA ALA A 266 1.76 11.68 -5.29
C ALA A 266 0.67 11.50 -6.35
N TYR A 267 -0.55 11.17 -5.93
CA TYR A 267 -1.68 10.97 -6.82
C TYR A 267 -2.11 12.26 -7.53
N ASN A 268 -2.15 13.38 -6.79
CA ASN A 268 -2.48 14.68 -7.36
C ASN A 268 -1.40 15.12 -8.37
N ALA A 269 -0.13 14.99 -8.00
CA ALA A 269 0.99 15.26 -8.91
C ALA A 269 0.91 14.39 -10.18
N TRP A 270 0.57 13.10 -10.03
CA TRP A 270 0.39 12.21 -11.17
C TRP A 270 -0.75 12.62 -12.11
N ASN A 271 -1.87 13.09 -11.55
CA ASN A 271 -3.01 13.55 -12.35
C ASN A 271 -2.76 14.89 -13.06
N GLU A 272 -1.95 15.75 -12.47
CA GLU A 272 -1.54 17.03 -13.03
C GLU A 272 -0.40 16.90 -14.04
N ASN A 273 0.37 15.80 -13.97
CA ASN A 273 1.50 15.58 -14.85
C ASN A 273 1.05 15.28 -16.29
N LYS A 274 1.54 16.09 -17.21
CA LYS A 274 1.28 15.99 -18.65
C LYS A 274 2.45 15.40 -19.44
N GLU A 275 3.53 15.00 -18.78
CA GLU A 275 4.73 14.49 -19.42
C GLU A 275 4.83 12.96 -19.30
N SER A 276 4.98 12.28 -20.44
CA SER A 276 5.13 10.81 -20.46
C SER A 276 6.45 10.35 -19.83
N ARG A 277 7.49 11.17 -19.94
CA ARG A 277 8.84 10.84 -19.46
C ARG A 277 8.91 10.57 -17.95
N ASP A 278 7.95 11.14 -17.18
CA ASP A 278 7.91 11.02 -15.73
C ASP A 278 7.02 9.87 -15.26
N TYR A 279 6.43 9.10 -16.19
CA TYR A 279 5.50 8.03 -15.84
C TYR A 279 6.10 7.03 -14.87
N PHE A 280 7.33 6.59 -15.09
CA PHE A 280 8.01 5.63 -14.23
C PHE A 280 8.51 6.20 -12.90
N SER A 281 8.35 7.51 -12.66
CA SER A 281 8.57 8.07 -11.33
C SER A 281 7.42 7.78 -10.36
N TYR A 282 6.26 7.40 -10.89
CA TYR A 282 5.10 7.02 -10.10
C TYR A 282 4.97 5.50 -10.01
N PHE A 283 4.80 4.99 -8.82
CA PHE A 283 4.56 3.58 -8.58
C PHE A 283 3.24 3.38 -7.84
N ALA A 284 2.16 3.06 -8.57
CA ALA A 284 0.79 2.88 -8.06
C ALA A 284 0.36 1.40 -7.95
N GLU A 285 1.25 0.46 -8.28
CA GLU A 285 0.93 -0.97 -8.36
C GLU A 285 1.60 -1.77 -7.26
N LEU A 286 1.81 -1.13 -6.09
CA LEU A 286 2.50 -1.72 -4.93
C LEU A 286 1.92 -3.08 -4.53
N LYS A 287 0.59 -3.16 -4.37
CA LYS A 287 -0.09 -4.39 -3.96
C LYS A 287 -0.10 -5.45 -5.06
N GLN A 288 -0.27 -5.06 -6.33
CA GLN A 288 -0.24 -5.99 -7.46
C GLN A 288 1.15 -6.58 -7.67
N TRP A 289 2.19 -5.75 -7.54
CA TRP A 289 3.57 -6.23 -7.59
C TRP A 289 3.86 -7.23 -6.47
N ALA A 290 3.38 -6.96 -5.25
CA ALA A 290 3.55 -7.90 -4.14
C ALA A 290 2.80 -9.22 -4.35
N GLY A 291 1.66 -9.20 -5.02
CA GLY A 291 0.82 -10.38 -5.25
C GLY A 291 1.13 -11.19 -6.51
N ASP A 292 2.14 -10.79 -7.29
CA ASP A 292 2.48 -11.42 -8.58
C ASP A 292 3.95 -11.85 -8.59
N SER A 293 4.19 -13.17 -8.55
CA SER A 293 5.52 -13.77 -8.45
C SER A 293 6.39 -13.62 -9.71
N GLU A 294 5.84 -13.13 -10.82
CA GLU A 294 6.60 -12.91 -12.06
C GLU A 294 6.78 -11.42 -12.37
N ARG A 295 6.11 -10.55 -11.63
CA ARG A 295 6.04 -9.13 -11.97
C ARG A 295 7.32 -8.40 -11.62
N ARG A 296 8.02 -7.92 -12.64
CA ARG A 296 9.16 -7.02 -12.55
C ARG A 296 8.68 -5.59 -12.76
N VAL A 297 9.26 -4.65 -12.00
CA VAL A 297 8.86 -3.25 -12.07
C VAL A 297 10.06 -2.37 -12.34
N ARG A 298 9.91 -1.43 -13.26
CA ARG A 298 10.91 -0.40 -13.54
C ARG A 298 10.44 0.90 -12.90
N ILE A 299 11.29 1.46 -12.06
CA ILE A 299 11.14 2.80 -11.49
C ILE A 299 12.25 3.68 -12.06
N ARG A 300 11.89 4.88 -12.46
CA ARG A 300 12.85 5.91 -12.86
C ARG A 300 12.43 7.22 -12.24
N ASP A 301 13.25 7.75 -11.35
CA ASP A 301 12.94 9.02 -10.71
C ASP A 301 13.07 10.22 -11.67
N ILE A 302 12.64 11.39 -11.21
CA ILE A 302 12.69 12.63 -12.02
C ILE A 302 14.14 13.04 -12.33
N LYS A 303 15.12 12.68 -11.49
CA LYS A 303 16.54 12.94 -11.70
C LYS A 303 17.18 11.97 -12.70
N GLY A 304 16.50 10.89 -13.07
CA GLY A 304 16.94 9.91 -14.05
C GLY A 304 17.58 8.65 -13.47
N LYS A 305 17.59 8.47 -12.15
CA LYS A 305 18.00 7.23 -11.49
C LYS A 305 17.02 6.11 -11.82
N GLU A 306 17.52 4.99 -12.33
CA GLU A 306 16.72 3.81 -12.65
C GLU A 306 16.93 2.70 -11.62
N ILE A 307 15.83 2.08 -11.19
CA ILE A 307 15.81 0.87 -10.38
C ILE A 307 14.90 -0.15 -11.08
N ASN A 308 15.44 -1.34 -11.33
CA ASN A 308 14.67 -2.46 -11.84
C ASN A 308 14.40 -3.43 -10.70
N LEU A 309 13.17 -3.40 -10.19
CA LEU A 309 12.75 -4.28 -9.11
C LEU A 309 12.49 -5.69 -9.66
N PRO A 310 13.05 -6.73 -9.02
CA PRO A 310 12.67 -8.11 -9.29
C PRO A 310 11.23 -8.38 -8.83
N PRO A 311 10.68 -9.59 -9.04
CA PRO A 311 9.49 -10.02 -8.33
C PRO A 311 9.64 -9.79 -6.82
N TYR A 312 8.56 -9.38 -6.18
CA TYR A 312 8.61 -8.98 -4.76
C TYR A 312 9.15 -10.08 -3.83
N GLU A 313 8.86 -11.33 -4.15
CA GLU A 313 9.35 -12.49 -3.39
C GLU A 313 10.88 -12.68 -3.49
N GLU A 314 11.53 -12.12 -4.52
CA GLU A 314 12.97 -12.22 -4.76
C GLU A 314 13.78 -11.10 -4.07
N LEU A 315 13.15 -10.04 -3.52
CA LEU A 315 13.86 -8.97 -2.82
C LEU A 315 14.72 -9.53 -1.69
N GLN A 316 15.93 -9.03 -1.58
CA GLN A 316 16.84 -9.37 -0.49
C GLN A 316 16.78 -8.31 0.63
N GLU A 317 17.34 -8.64 1.79
CA GLU A 317 17.45 -7.68 2.86
C GLU A 317 18.40 -6.53 2.48
N GLY A 318 17.90 -5.29 2.60
CA GLY A 318 18.63 -4.09 2.20
C GLY A 318 18.34 -3.61 0.78
N ASP A 319 17.60 -4.37 -0.02
CA ASP A 319 17.13 -3.91 -1.32
C ASP A 319 16.14 -2.74 -1.17
N PHE A 320 15.99 -1.99 -2.26
CA PHE A 320 15.01 -0.91 -2.34
C PHE A 320 13.59 -1.48 -2.32
N ASP A 321 12.86 -1.21 -1.23
CA ASP A 321 11.50 -1.69 -1.01
C ASP A 321 10.48 -0.55 -0.96
N PRO A 322 9.78 -0.27 -2.05
CA PRO A 322 8.76 0.78 -2.08
C PRO A 322 7.60 0.56 -1.09
N ILE A 323 7.31 -0.69 -0.70
CA ILE A 323 6.26 -1.00 0.28
C ILE A 323 6.73 -0.59 1.69
N GLU A 324 8.00 -0.81 2.04
CA GLU A 324 8.59 -0.30 3.28
C GLU A 324 8.50 1.23 3.34
N LEU A 325 8.84 1.92 2.23
CA LEU A 325 8.79 3.37 2.18
C LEU A 325 7.35 3.91 2.27
N TYR A 326 6.40 3.24 1.64
CA TYR A 326 4.99 3.60 1.76
C TYR A 326 4.48 3.43 3.20
N ALA A 327 4.85 2.32 3.85
CA ALA A 327 4.53 2.07 5.25
C ALA A 327 5.19 3.09 6.20
N TYR A 328 6.40 3.57 5.88
CA TYR A 328 7.07 4.65 6.61
C TYR A 328 6.24 5.94 6.58
N TYR A 329 5.74 6.35 5.42
CA TYR A 329 4.87 7.52 5.33
C TYR A 329 3.53 7.34 6.05
N ILE A 330 2.92 6.14 5.98
CA ILE A 330 1.74 5.81 6.79
C ILE A 330 2.06 6.01 8.27
N GLY A 331 3.19 5.46 8.73
CA GLY A 331 3.62 5.57 10.11
C GLY A 331 3.86 7.01 10.56
N LEU A 332 4.45 7.86 9.73
CA LEU A 332 4.66 9.28 10.04
C LEU A 332 3.35 10.05 10.23
N HIS A 333 2.34 9.77 9.41
CA HIS A 333 1.02 10.40 9.53
C HIS A 333 0.25 9.93 10.76
N ILE A 334 0.48 8.69 11.19
CA ILE A 334 -0.11 8.14 12.43
C ILE A 334 0.64 8.66 13.64
N ASN A 335 1.98 8.51 13.64
CA ASN A 335 2.87 8.82 14.76
C ASN A 335 3.50 10.19 14.57
N ASN A 336 2.88 11.23 15.05
CA ASN A 336 3.39 12.59 14.89
C ASN A 336 3.16 13.45 16.16
N GLN A 337 4.04 14.42 16.33
CA GLN A 337 3.96 15.30 17.50
C GLN A 337 2.77 16.27 17.46
N TYR A 338 2.21 16.54 16.28
CA TYR A 338 1.02 17.39 16.16
C TYR A 338 -0.18 16.79 16.88
N SER A 339 -0.39 15.47 16.72
CA SER A 339 -1.45 14.73 17.41
C SER A 339 -1.05 14.30 18.82
N LYS A 340 0.24 14.32 19.17
CA LYS A 340 0.82 13.77 20.41
C LYS A 340 0.39 12.31 20.62
N ARG A 341 0.45 11.50 19.55
CA ARG A 341 0.07 10.08 19.57
C ARG A 341 1.12 9.23 18.90
N ILE A 342 1.47 8.13 19.54
CA ILE A 342 2.32 7.05 19.03
C ILE A 342 1.61 5.73 19.25
N TYR A 343 1.34 5.02 18.18
CA TYR A 343 0.73 3.69 18.23
C TYR A 343 1.79 2.60 18.09
N MET A 344 1.60 1.52 18.85
CA MET A 344 2.55 0.41 18.89
C MET A 344 1.96 -0.91 18.34
N GLU A 345 0.65 -0.98 18.13
CA GLU A 345 -0.02 -2.18 17.59
C GLU A 345 -0.68 -1.87 16.25
N TYR A 346 -0.34 -2.67 15.24
CA TYR A 346 -0.83 -2.52 13.86
C TYR A 346 -1.37 -3.85 13.35
N LEU A 347 -2.57 -3.82 12.79
CA LEU A 347 -3.24 -4.96 12.18
C LEU A 347 -3.41 -4.70 10.68
N LEU A 348 -2.91 -5.61 9.85
CA LEU A 348 -3.07 -5.57 8.40
C LEU A 348 -4.07 -6.63 7.94
N SER A 349 -4.92 -6.27 6.98
CA SER A 349 -5.76 -7.21 6.25
C SER A 349 -5.07 -7.67 4.97
N PHE A 350 -5.45 -8.87 4.54
CA PHE A 350 -4.97 -9.43 3.28
C PHE A 350 -6.12 -10.09 2.51
N PRO A 351 -6.06 -10.09 1.17
CA PRO A 351 -6.92 -10.92 0.36
C PRO A 351 -6.76 -12.39 0.74
N VAL A 352 -7.86 -13.14 0.72
CA VAL A 352 -7.81 -14.59 0.98
C VAL A 352 -6.97 -15.32 -0.06
N THR A 353 -6.81 -14.72 -1.23
CA THR A 353 -6.06 -15.25 -2.37
C THR A 353 -4.53 -15.15 -2.23
N TYR A 354 -3.99 -14.36 -1.29
CA TYR A 354 -2.54 -14.21 -1.12
C TYR A 354 -1.91 -15.39 -0.39
N ALA A 355 -0.78 -15.89 -0.90
CA ALA A 355 0.02 -16.91 -0.25
C ALA A 355 0.59 -16.41 1.10
N LEU A 356 0.86 -17.33 2.02
CA LEU A 356 1.36 -16.99 3.35
C LEU A 356 2.71 -16.26 3.29
N ASP A 357 3.60 -16.71 2.39
CA ASP A 357 4.92 -16.11 2.22
C ASP A 357 4.84 -14.66 1.76
N VAL A 358 3.94 -14.36 0.81
CA VAL A 358 3.67 -12.99 0.36
C VAL A 358 3.14 -12.13 1.51
N ARG A 359 2.18 -12.65 2.30
CA ARG A 359 1.63 -11.93 3.47
C ARG A 359 2.71 -11.63 4.49
N ASN A 360 3.54 -12.62 4.85
CA ASN A 360 4.63 -12.47 5.81
C ASN A 360 5.66 -11.44 5.33
N ARG A 361 5.95 -11.41 4.02
CA ARG A 361 6.88 -10.44 3.45
C ARG A 361 6.30 -9.03 3.48
N ILE A 362 5.03 -8.83 3.12
CA ILE A 362 4.36 -7.53 3.23
C ILE A 362 4.35 -7.07 4.70
N LEU A 363 4.04 -7.96 5.65
CA LEU A 363 4.12 -7.65 7.09
C LEU A 363 5.54 -7.23 7.50
N SER A 364 6.57 -7.86 6.95
CA SER A 364 7.97 -7.48 7.20
C SER A 364 8.28 -6.08 6.69
N SER A 365 7.89 -5.76 5.44
CA SER A 365 8.08 -4.42 4.87
C SER A 365 7.33 -3.36 5.67
N PHE A 366 6.07 -3.62 6.02
CA PHE A 366 5.30 -2.73 6.89
C PHE A 366 5.93 -2.57 8.27
N ARG A 367 6.42 -3.65 8.88
CA ARG A 367 7.10 -3.60 10.17
C ARG A 367 8.35 -2.72 10.12
N LYS A 368 9.15 -2.83 9.07
CA LYS A 368 10.34 -2.00 8.88
C LYS A 368 9.96 -0.52 8.71
N GLY A 369 9.03 -0.21 7.81
CA GLY A 369 8.59 1.16 7.54
C GLY A 369 7.93 1.83 8.74
N LEU A 370 6.98 1.15 9.39
CA LEU A 370 6.31 1.65 10.60
C LEU A 370 7.29 1.86 11.75
N ARG A 371 8.23 0.93 11.93
CA ARG A 371 9.31 1.08 12.93
C ARG A 371 10.15 2.32 12.67
N ARG A 372 10.47 2.61 11.40
CA ARG A 372 11.22 3.83 11.00
C ARG A 372 10.48 5.13 11.31
N SER A 373 9.16 5.11 11.43
CA SER A 373 8.37 6.29 11.78
C SER A 373 8.42 6.65 13.27
N LEU A 374 8.87 5.72 14.11
CA LEU A 374 8.95 5.93 15.56
C LEU A 374 10.16 6.78 15.94
N PRO A 375 10.04 7.63 16.98
CA PRO A 375 11.18 8.35 17.56
C PRO A 375 12.28 7.39 18.03
N GLN A 376 13.53 7.84 17.93
CA GLN A 376 14.68 7.00 18.30
C GLN A 376 14.68 6.62 19.78
N THR A 377 14.25 7.53 20.65
CA THR A 377 14.10 7.27 22.09
C THR A 377 13.15 6.09 22.35
N VAL A 378 12.03 6.01 21.61
CA VAL A 378 11.09 4.89 21.70
C VAL A 378 11.74 3.60 21.20
N LEU A 379 12.48 3.66 20.07
CA LEU A 379 13.16 2.50 19.51
C LEU A 379 14.27 1.92 20.39
N GLN A 380 14.90 2.75 21.24
CA GLN A 380 15.95 2.34 22.18
C GLN A 380 15.41 1.82 23.51
N ASP A 381 14.15 2.08 23.80
CA ASP A 381 13.48 1.62 25.01
C ASP A 381 12.90 0.22 24.81
N ALA A 382 13.51 -0.78 25.46
CA ALA A 382 13.10 -2.19 25.34
C ALA A 382 11.66 -2.41 25.81
N GLN A 383 11.20 -1.72 26.86
CA GLN A 383 9.84 -1.88 27.38
C GLN A 383 8.79 -1.30 26.40
N CYS A 384 9.11 -0.18 25.76
CA CYS A 384 8.27 0.36 24.70
C CYS A 384 8.22 -0.61 23.50
N MET A 385 9.38 -1.14 23.09
CA MET A 385 9.46 -2.00 21.91
C MET A 385 8.88 -3.41 22.13
N GLU A 386 8.70 -3.88 23.36
CA GLU A 386 7.92 -5.09 23.65
C GLU A 386 6.44 -4.96 23.23
N LYS A 387 5.92 -3.74 23.18
CA LYS A 387 4.54 -3.45 22.73
C LYS A 387 4.45 -3.34 21.20
N PHE A 388 5.57 -3.16 20.47
CA PHE A 388 5.55 -2.93 19.04
C PHE A 388 5.25 -4.22 18.26
N ARG A 389 4.06 -4.25 17.65
CA ARG A 389 3.56 -5.39 16.90
C ARG A 389 2.98 -4.95 15.56
N VAL A 390 3.33 -5.67 14.52
CA VAL A 390 2.72 -5.55 13.19
C VAL A 390 2.31 -6.95 12.78
N GLU A 391 1.01 -7.21 12.81
CA GLU A 391 0.46 -8.56 12.71
C GLU A 391 -0.61 -8.64 11.63
N GLN A 392 -0.84 -9.84 11.15
CA GLN A 392 -2.00 -10.12 10.31
C GLN A 392 -3.25 -10.10 11.19
N GLY A 393 -4.22 -9.26 10.82
CA GLY A 393 -5.57 -9.32 11.34
C GLY A 393 -6.42 -10.37 10.62
N VAL A 394 -7.72 -10.22 10.70
CA VAL A 394 -8.67 -11.06 9.94
C VAL A 394 -8.61 -10.72 8.44
N GLY A 395 -9.04 -11.65 7.59
CA GLY A 395 -9.09 -11.44 6.14
C GLY A 395 -10.00 -10.26 5.76
N GLU A 396 -9.71 -9.62 4.62
CA GLU A 396 -10.47 -8.45 4.15
C GLU A 396 -11.98 -8.66 4.14
N PRO A 397 -12.52 -9.75 3.54
CA PRO A 397 -13.96 -9.92 3.52
C PRO A 397 -14.56 -10.20 4.90
N ALA A 398 -13.83 -10.88 5.77
CA ALA A 398 -14.26 -11.16 7.13
C ALA A 398 -14.35 -9.89 7.99
N ALA A 399 -13.36 -9.02 7.90
CA ALA A 399 -13.37 -7.73 8.55
C ALA A 399 -14.57 -6.90 8.08
N TYR A 400 -14.78 -6.84 6.77
CA TYR A 400 -15.94 -6.15 6.20
C TYR A 400 -17.27 -6.73 6.69
N ALA A 401 -17.38 -8.07 6.77
CA ALA A 401 -18.59 -8.74 7.25
C ALA A 401 -18.99 -8.29 8.65
N VAL A 402 -18.04 -8.25 9.58
CA VAL A 402 -18.29 -7.79 10.95
C VAL A 402 -18.80 -6.34 10.96
N CYS A 403 -18.16 -5.47 10.22
CA CYS A 403 -18.55 -4.08 10.10
C CYS A 403 -19.97 -3.95 9.49
N ALA A 404 -20.26 -4.65 8.39
CA ALA A 404 -21.54 -4.61 7.71
C ALA A 404 -22.68 -5.19 8.56
N LEU A 405 -22.46 -6.32 9.23
CA LEU A 405 -23.45 -6.94 10.10
C LEU A 405 -23.87 -5.99 11.24
N GLN A 406 -22.94 -5.27 11.82
CA GLN A 406 -23.21 -4.28 12.85
C GLN A 406 -23.93 -3.04 12.30
N GLU A 407 -23.47 -2.48 11.19
CA GLU A 407 -24.06 -1.28 10.59
C GLU A 407 -25.49 -1.52 10.12
N PHE A 408 -25.79 -2.69 9.56
CA PHE A 408 -27.15 -3.10 9.20
C PHE A 408 -27.96 -3.60 10.40
N LYS A 409 -27.42 -3.52 11.64
CA LYS A 409 -28.06 -3.91 12.90
C LYS A 409 -28.56 -5.36 12.89
N LEU A 410 -27.81 -6.23 12.23
CA LEU A 410 -28.12 -7.66 12.18
C LEU A 410 -27.55 -8.36 13.42
N PHE A 411 -28.15 -8.14 14.56
CA PHE A 411 -27.72 -8.76 15.80
C PHE A 411 -28.54 -10.03 16.07
N PRO A 412 -27.87 -11.22 16.12
CA PRO A 412 -28.55 -12.49 16.34
C PRO A 412 -29.16 -12.55 17.77
N LYS A 413 -30.35 -13.11 17.86
CA LYS A 413 -30.97 -13.47 19.15
C LYS A 413 -30.26 -14.68 19.74
N GLU A 414 -30.64 -15.07 20.94
CA GLU A 414 -30.12 -16.29 21.58
C GLU A 414 -30.47 -17.52 20.73
N ASN A 415 -29.48 -18.36 20.40
CA ASN A 415 -29.56 -19.51 19.48
C ASN A 415 -29.84 -19.19 17.99
N GLU A 416 -29.97 -17.93 17.60
CA GLU A 416 -30.11 -17.52 16.20
C GLU A 416 -28.75 -17.52 15.52
N LYS A 417 -28.72 -17.99 14.27
CA LYS A 417 -27.56 -17.95 13.39
C LYS A 417 -27.94 -17.21 12.13
N ILE A 418 -27.12 -16.23 11.77
CA ILE A 418 -27.32 -15.38 10.58
C ILE A 418 -26.26 -15.79 9.55
N ALA A 419 -26.69 -16.32 8.41
CA ALA A 419 -25.79 -16.63 7.30
C ALA A 419 -25.50 -15.37 6.48
N TYR A 420 -24.22 -15.20 6.10
CA TYR A 420 -23.80 -14.09 5.26
C TYR A 420 -22.87 -14.55 4.13
N ALA A 421 -22.81 -13.74 3.09
CA ALA A 421 -21.90 -13.90 1.97
C ALA A 421 -21.39 -12.51 1.57
N ILE A 422 -20.07 -12.37 1.39
CA ILE A 422 -19.42 -11.14 0.96
C ILE A 422 -18.95 -11.27 -0.47
N PHE A 423 -19.23 -10.25 -1.27
CA PHE A 423 -18.63 -10.03 -2.58
C PHE A 423 -17.84 -8.73 -2.52
N ASP A 424 -16.54 -8.83 -2.30
CA ASP A 424 -15.65 -7.66 -2.24
C ASP A 424 -15.08 -7.36 -3.62
N PHE A 425 -15.66 -6.39 -4.29
CA PHE A 425 -15.27 -5.95 -5.62
C PHE A 425 -14.30 -4.77 -5.51
N GLY A 426 -13.02 -5.09 -5.44
CA GLY A 426 -11.92 -4.15 -5.31
C GLY A 426 -11.52 -3.46 -6.62
N GLY A 427 -10.36 -2.80 -6.59
CA GLY A 427 -9.77 -2.16 -7.76
C GLY A 427 -9.10 -3.16 -8.72
N GLY A 428 -8.42 -4.18 -8.20
CA GLY A 428 -7.68 -5.18 -8.99
C GLY A 428 -8.28 -6.60 -8.92
N THR A 429 -8.85 -6.96 -7.79
CA THR A 429 -9.38 -8.31 -7.51
C THR A 429 -10.79 -8.25 -6.98
N THR A 430 -11.45 -9.41 -7.01
CA THR A 430 -12.70 -9.64 -6.27
C THR A 430 -12.48 -10.82 -5.34
N ASP A 431 -12.81 -10.66 -4.07
CA ASP A 431 -12.72 -11.69 -3.06
C ASP A 431 -14.11 -12.06 -2.52
N PHE A 432 -14.32 -13.33 -2.20
CA PHE A 432 -15.57 -13.87 -1.65
C PHE A 432 -15.32 -14.44 -0.26
N ASP A 433 -16.30 -14.29 0.62
CA ASP A 433 -16.28 -14.89 1.95
C ASP A 433 -17.69 -15.34 2.36
N PHE A 434 -17.76 -16.46 3.01
CA PHE A 434 -19.01 -17.05 3.45
C PHE A 434 -18.91 -17.45 4.91
N GLY A 435 -19.94 -17.09 5.70
CA GLY A 435 -19.86 -17.36 7.13
C GLY A 435 -21.19 -17.30 7.84
N ILE A 436 -21.09 -17.50 9.14
CA ILE A 436 -22.18 -17.49 10.10
C ILE A 436 -21.86 -16.49 11.20
N TRP A 437 -22.81 -15.65 11.52
CA TRP A 437 -22.78 -14.71 12.63
C TRP A 437 -23.76 -15.16 13.72
N ARG A 438 -23.27 -15.31 14.96
CA ARG A 438 -24.05 -15.78 16.10
C ARG A 438 -23.64 -15.14 17.40
N LYS A 439 -24.49 -15.24 18.42
CA LYS A 439 -24.08 -14.94 19.80
C LYS A 439 -23.03 -15.93 20.28
N ALA A 440 -22.15 -15.43 21.12
CA ALA A 440 -21.22 -16.27 21.86
C ALA A 440 -21.95 -17.17 22.84
N SER A 441 -21.52 -18.43 22.98
CA SER A 441 -22.15 -19.43 23.81
C SER A 441 -21.14 -20.37 24.47
N GLY A 442 -21.45 -20.82 25.68
CA GLY A 442 -20.62 -21.74 26.42
C GLY A 442 -19.40 -21.09 27.11
N VAL A 443 -18.70 -21.89 27.92
CA VAL A 443 -17.63 -21.40 28.81
C VAL A 443 -16.44 -20.83 28.03
N LYS A 444 -16.07 -21.41 26.90
CA LYS A 444 -14.93 -20.99 26.08
C LYS A 444 -15.13 -19.66 25.34
N GLU A 445 -16.40 -19.20 25.25
CA GLU A 445 -16.74 -17.97 24.55
C GLU A 445 -17.26 -16.87 25.51
N ARG A 446 -17.18 -17.11 26.80
CA ARG A 446 -17.77 -16.25 27.85
C ARG A 446 -17.35 -14.78 27.79
N ARG A 447 -16.15 -14.47 27.27
CA ARG A 447 -15.68 -13.09 27.17
C ARG A 447 -16.17 -12.36 25.93
N TYR A 448 -16.74 -13.09 24.96
CA TYR A 448 -17.19 -12.52 23.71
C TYR A 448 -18.69 -12.26 23.74
N HIS A 449 -19.15 -11.30 22.97
CA HIS A 449 -20.56 -11.05 22.72
C HIS A 449 -21.04 -11.81 21.49
N TYR A 450 -20.21 -11.83 20.44
CA TYR A 450 -20.53 -12.42 19.16
C TYR A 450 -19.39 -13.28 18.63
N VAL A 451 -19.75 -14.20 17.76
CA VAL A 451 -18.84 -15.08 17.06
C VAL A 451 -19.14 -15.02 15.58
N ILE A 452 -18.09 -14.85 14.76
CA ILE A 452 -18.15 -14.99 13.32
C ILE A 452 -17.38 -16.24 12.92
N GLU A 453 -18.04 -17.16 12.19
CA GLU A 453 -17.49 -18.45 11.77
C GLU A 453 -17.41 -18.48 10.25
N HIS A 454 -16.21 -18.56 9.70
CA HIS A 454 -16.00 -18.68 8.26
C HIS A 454 -16.07 -20.12 7.83
N PHE A 455 -16.80 -20.41 6.74
CA PHE A 455 -16.95 -21.76 6.20
C PHE A 455 -16.56 -21.87 4.72
N GLY A 456 -16.14 -20.79 4.10
CA GLY A 456 -15.68 -20.83 2.72
C GLY A 456 -15.25 -19.48 2.20
N ASP A 457 -14.42 -19.54 1.20
CA ASP A 457 -13.86 -18.39 0.51
C ASP A 457 -13.75 -18.65 -1.00
N GLY A 458 -13.43 -17.62 -1.75
CA GLY A 458 -13.17 -17.69 -3.18
C GLY A 458 -12.74 -16.33 -3.71
N GLY A 459 -12.56 -16.21 -5.02
CA GLY A 459 -12.24 -14.93 -5.62
C GLY A 459 -11.93 -15.01 -7.11
N ASP A 460 -11.74 -13.83 -7.70
CA ASP A 460 -11.32 -13.65 -9.09
C ASP A 460 -10.18 -12.63 -9.13
N LYS A 461 -8.99 -13.08 -9.52
CA LYS A 461 -7.72 -12.31 -9.50
C LYS A 461 -7.76 -11.13 -10.47
N TYR A 462 -8.54 -11.23 -11.54
CA TYR A 462 -8.57 -10.22 -12.59
C TYR A 462 -9.91 -9.46 -12.69
N LEU A 463 -10.87 -9.77 -11.84
CA LEU A 463 -12.11 -9.00 -11.77
C LEU A 463 -11.94 -7.84 -10.78
N GLY A 464 -11.49 -6.71 -11.25
CA GLY A 464 -11.38 -5.46 -10.51
C GLY A 464 -11.79 -4.26 -11.35
N GLY A 465 -12.11 -3.16 -10.71
CA GLY A 465 -12.56 -1.95 -11.41
C GLY A 465 -11.52 -1.39 -12.38
N GLU A 466 -10.23 -1.44 -12.04
CA GLU A 466 -9.14 -1.01 -12.92
C GLU A 466 -8.93 -2.00 -14.07
N ASN A 467 -9.00 -3.31 -13.80
CA ASN A 467 -8.89 -4.32 -14.86
C ASN A 467 -10.02 -4.21 -15.87
N LEU A 468 -11.25 -3.91 -15.42
CA LEU A 468 -12.36 -3.61 -16.34
C LEU A 468 -12.07 -2.37 -17.19
N LEU A 469 -11.51 -1.31 -16.60
CA LEU A 469 -11.12 -0.13 -17.37
C LEU A 469 -10.03 -0.44 -18.40
N GLU A 470 -9.06 -1.29 -18.07
CA GLU A 470 -8.04 -1.77 -19.01
C GLU A 470 -8.68 -2.52 -20.19
N LEU A 471 -9.64 -3.42 -19.91
CA LEU A 471 -10.40 -4.13 -20.96
C LEU A 471 -11.15 -3.18 -21.90
N LEU A 472 -11.82 -2.17 -21.32
CA LEU A 472 -12.52 -1.15 -22.10
C LEU A 472 -11.55 -0.32 -22.96
N ALA A 473 -10.46 0.15 -22.37
CA ALA A 473 -9.45 0.94 -23.06
C ALA A 473 -8.79 0.13 -24.18
N PHE A 474 -8.50 -1.15 -23.94
CA PHE A 474 -7.96 -2.04 -24.95
C PHE A 474 -8.95 -2.32 -26.10
N ASN A 475 -10.24 -2.41 -25.83
CA ASN A 475 -11.26 -2.52 -26.87
C ASN A 475 -11.32 -1.26 -27.74
N VAL A 476 -11.32 -0.08 -27.12
CA VAL A 476 -11.27 1.21 -27.84
C VAL A 476 -9.99 1.32 -28.67
N PHE A 477 -8.83 0.94 -28.10
CA PHE A 477 -7.57 0.86 -28.82
C PHE A 477 -7.69 -0.07 -30.05
N CYS A 478 -8.23 -1.26 -29.88
CA CYS A 478 -8.40 -2.24 -30.96
C CYS A 478 -9.28 -1.72 -32.10
N LYS A 479 -10.33 -0.95 -31.80
CA LYS A 479 -11.17 -0.29 -32.81
C LYS A 479 -10.44 0.77 -33.62
N ASN A 480 -9.43 1.41 -33.05
CA ASN A 480 -8.73 2.55 -33.66
C ASN A 480 -7.32 2.20 -34.17
N LYS A 481 -6.99 0.90 -34.35
CA LYS A 481 -5.64 0.43 -34.73
C LYS A 481 -5.03 1.15 -35.92
N GLN A 482 -5.78 1.40 -36.97
CA GLN A 482 -5.27 2.07 -38.19
C GLN A 482 -4.84 3.50 -37.90
N LEU A 483 -5.69 4.27 -37.22
CA LEU A 483 -5.40 5.64 -36.81
C LEU A 483 -4.16 5.71 -35.93
N LEU A 484 -4.11 4.84 -34.88
CA LEU A 484 -3.02 4.80 -33.90
C LEU A 484 -1.69 4.38 -34.55
N ARG A 485 -1.73 3.43 -35.49
CA ARG A 485 -0.54 3.05 -36.26
C ARG A 485 -0.01 4.19 -37.13
N THR A 486 -0.88 4.92 -37.80
CA THR A 486 -0.48 6.07 -38.61
C THR A 486 0.15 7.17 -37.80
N LYS A 487 -0.33 7.35 -36.56
CA LYS A 487 0.21 8.32 -35.60
C LYS A 487 1.36 7.80 -34.74
N LYS A 488 1.76 6.54 -34.90
CA LYS A 488 2.77 5.87 -34.08
C LYS A 488 2.50 5.93 -32.59
N ILE A 489 1.26 5.72 -32.20
CA ILE A 489 0.80 5.71 -30.80
C ILE A 489 0.66 4.26 -30.37
N THR A 490 1.37 3.89 -29.31
CA THR A 490 1.40 2.55 -28.76
C THR A 490 0.63 2.44 -27.46
N PHE A 491 0.19 1.22 -27.12
CA PHE A 491 -0.49 0.87 -25.89
C PHE A 491 0.13 -0.37 -25.25
N VAL A 492 -0.11 -0.55 -23.97
CA VAL A 492 0.25 -1.77 -23.24
C VAL A 492 -0.85 -2.82 -23.41
N LYS A 493 -0.48 -4.09 -23.40
CA LYS A 493 -1.43 -5.21 -23.45
C LYS A 493 -1.90 -5.58 -22.04
N PRO A 494 -3.21 -5.51 -21.74
CA PRO A 494 -3.71 -6.01 -20.45
C PRO A 494 -3.50 -7.52 -20.30
N PRO A 495 -3.34 -8.02 -19.03
CA PRO A 495 -3.11 -9.45 -18.79
C PRO A 495 -4.16 -10.39 -19.38
N GLU A 496 -5.45 -10.06 -19.28
CA GLU A 496 -6.56 -10.88 -19.80
C GLU A 496 -6.74 -10.80 -21.32
N CYS A 497 -6.02 -9.94 -22.01
CA CYS A 497 -6.15 -9.76 -23.45
C CYS A 497 -5.11 -10.56 -24.23
N GLU A 498 -5.51 -11.07 -25.39
CA GLU A 498 -4.59 -11.77 -26.29
C GLU A 498 -3.92 -10.81 -27.28
N ARG A 499 -2.72 -11.21 -27.74
CA ARG A 499 -2.06 -10.52 -28.86
C ARG A 499 -2.81 -10.83 -30.14
N PHE A 500 -2.98 -9.85 -30.99
CA PHE A 500 -3.62 -9.99 -32.30
C PHE A 500 -2.59 -9.96 -33.43
N ILE A 501 -2.91 -10.50 -34.60
CA ILE A 501 -2.03 -10.50 -35.77
C ILE A 501 -1.73 -9.05 -36.18
N GLY A 502 -0.44 -8.71 -36.31
CA GLY A 502 0.02 -7.36 -36.65
C GLY A 502 0.04 -6.40 -35.45
N TYR A 503 0.21 -6.91 -34.24
CA TYR A 503 0.36 -6.11 -33.02
C TYR A 503 1.70 -5.34 -32.96
N GLU A 504 2.67 -5.74 -33.77
CA GLU A 504 3.96 -5.11 -33.86
C GLU A 504 3.82 -3.62 -34.23
N GLY A 505 4.50 -2.76 -33.51
CA GLY A 505 4.40 -1.30 -33.66
C GLY A 505 3.11 -0.69 -33.11
N LEU A 506 2.25 -1.46 -32.42
CA LEU A 506 1.05 -0.99 -31.73
C LEU A 506 1.08 -1.33 -30.23
N LEU A 507 1.68 -2.47 -29.85
CA LEU A 507 1.84 -2.86 -28.44
C LEU A 507 3.29 -2.69 -28.02
N SER A 508 3.51 -2.06 -26.86
CA SER A 508 4.82 -1.75 -26.29
C SER A 508 4.71 -1.68 -24.79
N ASP A 509 5.82 -1.96 -24.11
CA ASP A 509 5.97 -1.77 -22.66
C ASP A 509 6.74 -0.47 -22.35
N SER A 510 6.65 0.53 -23.25
CA SER A 510 7.22 1.86 -23.06
C SER A 510 6.38 2.72 -22.11
N GLN A 511 7.00 3.72 -21.52
CA GLN A 511 6.29 4.69 -20.66
C GLN A 511 5.19 5.44 -21.39
N GLU A 512 5.35 5.71 -22.69
CA GLU A 512 4.34 6.32 -23.56
C GLU A 512 3.12 5.41 -23.67
N ALA A 513 3.33 4.09 -23.86
CA ALA A 513 2.26 3.10 -23.95
C ALA A 513 1.47 2.98 -22.64
N TYR A 514 2.15 2.95 -21.51
CA TYR A 514 1.51 2.97 -20.18
C TYR A 514 0.75 4.28 -19.93
N SER A 515 1.35 5.43 -20.26
CA SER A 515 0.70 6.73 -20.15
C SER A 515 -0.56 6.81 -21.02
N ASN A 516 -0.50 6.31 -22.25
CA ASN A 516 -1.62 6.27 -23.19
C ASN A 516 -2.77 5.40 -22.66
N MET A 517 -2.46 4.22 -22.16
CA MET A 517 -3.45 3.33 -21.54
C MET A 517 -4.14 4.03 -20.37
N ARG A 518 -3.36 4.61 -19.45
CA ARG A 518 -3.92 5.33 -18.30
C ARG A 518 -4.79 6.52 -18.71
N GLN A 519 -4.35 7.36 -19.65
CA GLN A 519 -5.14 8.51 -20.09
C GLN A 519 -6.47 8.09 -20.69
N LEU A 520 -6.48 7.01 -21.47
CA LEU A 520 -7.71 6.47 -22.02
C LEU A 520 -8.62 5.87 -20.92
N MET A 521 -8.06 5.13 -19.97
CA MET A 521 -8.79 4.62 -18.82
C MET A 521 -9.47 5.74 -18.02
N GLU A 522 -8.78 6.86 -17.77
CA GLU A 522 -9.36 8.00 -17.05
C GLU A 522 -10.53 8.65 -17.82
N LYS A 523 -10.46 8.70 -19.15
CA LYS A 523 -11.59 9.18 -19.98
C LYS A 523 -12.79 8.23 -19.94
N LEU A 524 -12.55 6.92 -19.79
CA LEU A 524 -13.60 5.89 -19.71
C LEU A 524 -14.14 5.67 -18.29
N ARG A 525 -13.42 6.16 -17.26
CA ARG A 525 -13.78 5.96 -15.85
C ARG A 525 -15.19 6.46 -15.51
N GLY A 526 -15.58 7.63 -16.00
CA GLY A 526 -16.92 8.17 -15.80
C GLY A 526 -18.02 7.24 -16.34
N PHE A 527 -17.78 6.61 -17.49
CA PHE A 527 -18.69 5.64 -18.10
C PHE A 527 -18.84 4.38 -17.21
N TRP A 528 -17.71 3.82 -16.73
CA TRP A 528 -17.71 2.68 -15.82
C TRP A 528 -18.40 3.00 -14.48
N GLU A 529 -18.09 4.14 -13.87
CA GLU A 529 -18.64 4.55 -12.58
C GLU A 529 -20.09 5.06 -12.65
N GLY A 530 -20.66 5.20 -13.84
CA GLY A 530 -22.01 5.71 -14.05
C GLY A 530 -22.17 7.22 -13.72
N LYS A 531 -21.07 7.98 -13.73
CA LYS A 531 -21.06 9.42 -13.41
C LYS A 531 -21.19 10.27 -14.68
N VAL A 532 -22.33 10.92 -14.83
CA VAL A 532 -22.56 11.87 -15.95
C VAL A 532 -21.64 13.10 -15.79
N PRO A 533 -20.92 13.54 -16.85
CA PRO A 533 -20.12 14.76 -16.81
C PRO A 533 -20.95 15.98 -16.42
N GLU A 534 -20.45 16.80 -15.47
CA GLU A 534 -21.18 17.93 -14.85
C GLU A 534 -21.75 18.95 -15.89
N GLY A 535 -21.05 19.18 -16.99
CA GLY A 535 -21.51 20.11 -18.03
C GLY A 535 -22.72 19.65 -18.85
N LYS A 536 -23.16 18.38 -18.71
CA LYS A 536 -24.32 17.83 -19.42
C LYS A 536 -25.58 17.74 -18.53
N LEU A 537 -25.45 17.84 -17.23
CA LEU A 537 -26.57 17.88 -16.29
C LEU A 537 -27.44 19.13 -16.43
N GLN A 538 -26.87 20.30 -16.81
CA GLN A 538 -27.61 21.53 -16.97
C GLN A 538 -28.49 21.58 -18.23
N LYS A 539 -28.18 20.82 -19.29
CA LYS A 539 -28.99 20.74 -20.50
C LYS A 539 -30.21 19.80 -20.37
N ALA A 540 -30.15 18.81 -19.47
CA ALA A 540 -31.25 17.88 -19.25
C ALA A 540 -32.36 18.43 -18.35
N ALA A 541 -32.08 19.39 -17.51
CA ALA A 541 -33.05 20.02 -16.60
C ALA A 541 -34.00 21.01 -17.31
N GLY A 542 -33.68 21.41 -18.54
CA GLY A 542 -34.48 22.40 -19.32
C GLY A 542 -35.44 21.80 -20.37
N SER A 543 -35.37 20.49 -20.62
CA SER A 543 -36.28 19.81 -21.54
C SER A 543 -37.17 18.83 -20.78
N GLY A 544 -38.41 19.24 -20.54
CA GLY A 544 -39.41 18.46 -19.77
C GLY A 544 -39.93 17.22 -20.49
N GLN A 545 -39.06 16.40 -21.05
CA GLN A 545 -39.40 15.07 -21.55
C GLN A 545 -38.42 14.05 -20.99
N GLY A 546 -38.93 13.15 -20.14
CA GLY A 546 -38.18 12.06 -19.56
C GLY A 546 -37.57 11.15 -20.63
N GLN A 547 -36.32 11.45 -21.02
CA GLN A 547 -35.49 10.49 -21.75
C GLN A 547 -34.83 9.55 -20.76
N ALA A 548 -34.98 8.24 -21.05
CA ALA A 548 -34.39 7.17 -20.24
C ALA A 548 -32.88 7.42 -20.03
N ALA A 549 -32.44 7.30 -18.80
CA ALA A 549 -31.03 7.33 -18.40
C ALA A 549 -30.32 6.18 -19.14
N GLY A 550 -29.61 6.48 -20.24
CA GLY A 550 -28.90 5.45 -20.99
C GLY A 550 -28.57 5.75 -22.44
N SER A 551 -28.79 6.98 -22.95
CA SER A 551 -28.41 7.27 -24.34
C SER A 551 -26.90 7.45 -24.50
N GLU A 552 -26.28 6.87 -25.53
CA GLU A 552 -24.85 6.99 -25.91
C GLU A 552 -24.34 8.41 -25.92
N ALA A 553 -25.18 9.37 -26.35
CA ALA A 553 -24.88 10.79 -26.36
C ALA A 553 -24.57 11.39 -24.97
N GLN A 554 -24.86 10.69 -23.92
CA GLN A 554 -24.61 11.14 -22.55
C GLN A 554 -23.11 11.05 -22.16
N TRP A 555 -22.40 10.05 -22.67
CA TRP A 555 -21.01 9.72 -22.30
C TRP A 555 -20.01 10.16 -23.37
N PHE A 556 -20.31 9.91 -24.64
CA PHE A 556 -19.42 10.15 -25.77
C PHE A 556 -20.11 11.04 -26.79
N SER A 557 -19.46 12.13 -27.17
CA SER A 557 -19.98 13.02 -28.21
C SER A 557 -19.79 12.38 -29.59
N ASP A 558 -20.88 12.12 -30.30
CA ASP A 558 -20.86 11.50 -31.62
C ASP A 558 -20.10 10.17 -31.71
N GLY A 559 -20.18 9.32 -30.63
CA GLY A 559 -19.47 8.05 -30.57
C GLY A 559 -17.95 8.18 -30.55
N LYS A 560 -17.43 9.30 -30.05
CA LYS A 560 -15.99 9.58 -29.97
C LYS A 560 -15.58 10.03 -28.57
N VAL A 561 -14.36 9.68 -28.21
CA VAL A 561 -13.67 10.21 -27.03
C VAL A 561 -12.41 10.93 -27.44
N LYS A 562 -12.30 12.20 -27.03
CA LYS A 562 -11.10 13.00 -27.23
C LYS A 562 -10.11 12.74 -26.11
N VAL A 563 -8.90 12.34 -26.49
CA VAL A 563 -7.82 12.02 -25.55
C VAL A 563 -6.49 12.52 -26.10
N ASP A 564 -5.64 13.01 -25.21
CA ASP A 564 -4.29 13.41 -25.53
C ASP A 564 -3.36 12.22 -25.31
N LEU A 565 -2.73 11.72 -26.37
CA LEU A 565 -1.90 10.52 -26.38
C LEU A 565 -0.49 10.85 -26.83
N PHE A 566 0.48 10.05 -26.39
CA PHE A 566 1.88 10.19 -26.76
C PHE A 566 2.24 9.28 -27.92
N THR A 567 2.97 9.82 -28.90
CA THR A 567 3.63 9.02 -29.94
C THR A 567 4.83 8.26 -29.37
N ASP A 568 5.40 7.33 -30.12
CA ASP A 568 6.63 6.60 -29.80
C ASP A 568 7.85 7.52 -29.54
N SER A 569 7.82 8.75 -30.05
CA SER A 569 8.84 9.78 -29.82
C SER A 569 8.52 10.70 -28.61
N GLY A 570 7.50 10.42 -27.83
CA GLY A 570 7.10 11.21 -26.65
C GLY A 570 6.35 12.51 -26.98
N LYS A 571 5.99 12.77 -28.26
CA LYS A 571 5.20 13.93 -28.62
C LYS A 571 3.74 13.69 -28.28
N GLN A 572 3.10 14.65 -27.60
CA GLN A 572 1.66 14.59 -27.30
C GLN A 572 0.83 15.02 -28.50
N GLU A 573 -0.20 14.24 -28.81
CA GLU A 573 -1.19 14.54 -29.87
C GLU A 573 -2.59 14.33 -29.36
N SER A 574 -3.48 15.27 -29.62
CA SER A 574 -4.91 15.12 -29.34
C SER A 574 -5.56 14.26 -30.43
N VAL A 575 -6.26 13.21 -30.04
CA VAL A 575 -6.84 12.22 -30.93
C VAL A 575 -8.29 11.97 -30.55
N ASP A 576 -9.14 11.91 -31.58
CA ASP A 576 -10.54 11.52 -31.43
C ASP A 576 -10.67 10.01 -31.74
N LEU A 577 -10.82 9.21 -30.68
CA LEU A 577 -10.99 7.75 -30.80
C LEU A 577 -12.47 7.40 -30.92
N THR A 578 -12.79 6.54 -31.89
CA THR A 578 -14.12 5.96 -32.05
C THR A 578 -14.42 5.00 -30.89
N VAL A 579 -15.56 5.18 -30.25
CA VAL A 579 -16.07 4.40 -29.13
C VAL A 579 -17.46 3.88 -29.44
N ASP A 580 -17.69 2.62 -29.14
CA ASP A 580 -19.00 2.00 -29.19
C ASP A 580 -19.48 1.71 -27.77
N ALA A 581 -20.29 2.60 -27.22
CA ALA A 581 -20.78 2.48 -25.85
C ALA A 581 -21.57 1.20 -25.59
N ALA A 582 -22.33 0.72 -26.59
CA ALA A 582 -23.11 -0.51 -26.47
C ALA A 582 -22.22 -1.75 -26.41
N GLU A 583 -21.12 -1.77 -27.18
CA GLU A 583 -20.13 -2.84 -27.10
C GLU A 583 -19.37 -2.80 -25.77
N LEU A 584 -18.93 -1.62 -25.31
CA LEU A 584 -18.28 -1.47 -24.00
C LEU A 584 -19.20 -1.95 -22.86
N GLN A 585 -20.48 -1.62 -22.90
CA GLN A 585 -21.45 -2.07 -21.91
C GLN A 585 -21.62 -3.59 -21.92
N LYS A 586 -21.64 -4.22 -23.11
CA LYS A 586 -21.69 -5.69 -23.24
C LYS A 586 -20.45 -6.36 -22.63
N ILE A 587 -19.25 -5.80 -22.87
CA ILE A 587 -18.01 -6.31 -22.28
C ILE A 587 -18.08 -6.26 -20.75
N LEU A 588 -18.47 -5.09 -20.20
CA LEU A 588 -18.63 -4.93 -18.75
C LEU A 588 -19.62 -5.93 -18.17
N GLN A 589 -20.80 -6.01 -18.79
CA GLN A 589 -21.85 -6.88 -18.32
C GLN A 589 -21.42 -8.35 -18.35
N ALA A 590 -20.82 -8.82 -19.44
CA ALA A 590 -20.37 -10.19 -19.60
C ALA A 590 -19.29 -10.56 -18.56
N ARG A 591 -18.30 -9.68 -18.34
CA ARG A 591 -17.23 -9.92 -17.38
C ARG A 591 -17.73 -9.91 -15.93
N ILE A 592 -18.65 -9.00 -15.60
CA ILE A 592 -19.28 -8.94 -14.29
C ILE A 592 -20.20 -10.16 -14.08
N GLU A 593 -21.00 -10.54 -15.09
CA GLU A 593 -21.86 -11.75 -15.00
C GLU A 593 -21.03 -13.01 -14.71
N GLN A 594 -19.87 -13.17 -15.36
CA GLN A 594 -18.95 -14.27 -15.10
C GLN A 594 -18.46 -14.28 -13.65
N GLY A 595 -18.08 -13.13 -13.09
CA GLY A 595 -17.65 -13.03 -11.69
C GLY A 595 -18.75 -13.33 -10.70
N VAL A 596 -19.97 -12.86 -10.95
CA VAL A 596 -21.14 -13.17 -10.11
C VAL A 596 -21.54 -14.65 -10.21
N ASP A 597 -21.41 -15.27 -11.38
CA ASP A 597 -21.60 -16.72 -11.53
C ASP A 597 -20.58 -17.51 -10.69
N SER A 598 -19.31 -17.10 -10.74
CA SER A 598 -18.25 -17.71 -9.91
C SER A 598 -18.53 -17.57 -8.41
N PHE A 599 -19.09 -16.44 -7.98
CA PHE A 599 -19.51 -16.24 -6.59
C PHE A 599 -20.59 -17.22 -6.16
N PHE A 600 -21.68 -17.37 -6.97
CA PHE A 600 -22.75 -18.30 -6.63
C PHE A 600 -22.28 -19.75 -6.70
N ASP A 601 -21.40 -20.09 -7.63
CA ASP A 601 -20.81 -21.42 -7.71
C ASP A 601 -19.96 -21.73 -6.47
N ALA A 602 -19.12 -20.80 -6.04
CA ALA A 602 -18.33 -20.92 -4.81
C ALA A 602 -19.24 -21.05 -3.58
N LEU A 603 -20.29 -20.24 -3.49
CA LEU A 603 -21.29 -20.32 -2.41
C LEU A 603 -21.93 -21.69 -2.33
N LEU A 604 -22.36 -22.25 -3.48
CA LEU A 604 -22.96 -23.59 -3.53
C LEU A 604 -22.04 -24.70 -3.05
N VAL A 605 -20.79 -24.67 -3.51
CA VAL A 605 -19.78 -25.66 -3.09
C VAL A 605 -19.60 -25.62 -1.57
N ASN A 606 -19.53 -24.43 -0.98
CA ASN A 606 -19.30 -24.27 0.45
C ASN A 606 -20.54 -24.60 1.30
N ILE A 607 -21.74 -24.27 0.85
CA ILE A 607 -23.00 -24.65 1.53
C ILE A 607 -23.20 -26.18 1.56
N ASN A 608 -22.74 -26.89 0.54
CA ASN A 608 -22.90 -28.34 0.42
C ASN A 608 -21.96 -29.18 1.31
N LYS A 609 -21.03 -28.54 2.02
CA LYS A 609 -20.21 -29.22 3.03
C LYS A 609 -21.13 -29.73 4.16
N ASP A 610 -21.04 -31.00 4.51
CA ASP A 610 -21.95 -31.66 5.48
C ASP A 610 -22.02 -30.91 6.83
N GLU A 611 -20.91 -30.29 7.24
CA GLU A 611 -20.78 -29.56 8.51
C GLU A 611 -21.63 -28.28 8.56
N TYR A 612 -21.77 -27.57 7.45
CA TYR A 612 -22.47 -26.28 7.41
C TYR A 612 -23.86 -26.36 6.83
N TYR A 613 -24.17 -27.43 6.09
CA TYR A 613 -25.45 -27.62 5.46
C TYR A 613 -26.64 -27.51 6.41
N GLU A 614 -26.63 -28.27 7.53
CA GLU A 614 -27.70 -28.24 8.52
C GLU A 614 -27.84 -26.90 9.23
N VAL A 615 -26.71 -26.21 9.41
CA VAL A 615 -26.72 -24.88 10.03
C VAL A 615 -27.35 -23.85 9.11
N ILE A 616 -26.96 -23.83 7.85
CA ILE A 616 -27.47 -22.86 6.85
C ILE A 616 -28.92 -23.17 6.51
N LYS A 617 -29.32 -24.44 6.51
CA LYS A 617 -30.69 -24.88 6.32
C LYS A 617 -31.61 -24.27 7.38
N ASN A 618 -31.16 -24.05 8.59
CA ASN A 618 -31.92 -23.48 9.68
C ASN A 618 -31.87 -21.94 9.76
N CYS A 619 -31.06 -21.26 8.93
CA CYS A 619 -31.08 -19.80 8.83
C CYS A 619 -32.28 -19.30 8.04
N ASP A 620 -32.89 -18.17 8.39
CA ASP A 620 -34.07 -17.63 7.70
C ASP A 620 -33.72 -17.14 6.28
N LYS A 621 -32.53 -16.55 6.10
CA LYS A 621 -32.04 -15.98 4.85
C LYS A 621 -30.53 -15.96 4.80
N ILE A 622 -29.96 -15.81 3.60
CA ILE A 622 -28.55 -15.55 3.37
C ILE A 622 -28.39 -14.07 3.01
N ASN A 623 -27.66 -13.33 3.82
CA ASN A 623 -27.42 -11.91 3.62
C ASN A 623 -26.21 -11.73 2.71
N ILE A 624 -26.38 -11.14 1.54
CA ILE A 624 -25.29 -10.83 0.60
C ILE A 624 -24.91 -9.36 0.79
N PHE A 625 -23.64 -9.11 1.13
CA PHE A 625 -23.07 -7.77 1.26
C PHE A 625 -22.09 -7.50 0.12
N LEU A 626 -22.21 -6.33 -0.44
CA LEU A 626 -21.32 -5.82 -1.48
C LEU A 626 -20.26 -4.91 -0.85
N ALA A 627 -19.01 -5.30 -0.95
CA ALA A 627 -17.84 -4.56 -0.48
C ALA A 627 -17.03 -3.98 -1.64
N GLY A 628 -16.12 -3.05 -1.33
CA GLY A 628 -15.27 -2.40 -2.32
C GLY A 628 -15.97 -1.28 -3.10
N ASN A 629 -15.19 -0.33 -3.63
CA ASN A 629 -15.73 0.83 -4.34
C ASN A 629 -16.40 0.45 -5.68
N SER A 630 -15.92 -0.58 -6.36
CA SER A 630 -16.48 -1.08 -7.61
C SER A 630 -17.90 -1.63 -7.43
N SER A 631 -18.25 -2.04 -6.21
CA SER A 631 -19.60 -2.54 -5.87
C SER A 631 -20.70 -1.47 -5.91
N LYS A 632 -20.34 -0.19 -5.98
CA LYS A 632 -21.28 0.91 -6.20
C LYS A 632 -21.85 0.91 -7.63
N SER A 633 -21.28 0.12 -8.55
CA SER A 633 -21.74 0.01 -9.94
C SER A 633 -23.18 -0.47 -10.03
N LYS A 634 -24.00 0.28 -10.77
CA LYS A 634 -25.40 -0.11 -11.06
C LYS A 634 -25.48 -1.42 -11.85
N ILE A 635 -24.54 -1.63 -12.78
CA ILE A 635 -24.47 -2.86 -13.59
C ILE A 635 -24.31 -4.06 -12.68
N LEU A 636 -23.39 -4.01 -11.71
CA LEU A 636 -23.20 -5.08 -10.75
C LEU A 636 -24.48 -5.38 -9.96
N GLN A 637 -25.14 -4.34 -9.43
CA GLN A 637 -26.34 -4.51 -8.64
C GLN A 637 -27.50 -5.12 -9.46
N GLU A 638 -27.64 -4.75 -10.71
CA GLU A 638 -28.62 -5.32 -11.66
C GLU A 638 -28.31 -6.78 -11.96
N VAL A 639 -27.02 -7.09 -12.23
CA VAL A 639 -26.57 -8.47 -12.45
C VAL A 639 -26.85 -9.33 -11.21
N PHE A 640 -26.53 -8.86 -10.01
CA PHE A 640 -26.83 -9.59 -8.78
C PHE A 640 -28.32 -9.87 -8.62
N LYS A 641 -29.19 -8.88 -8.81
CA LYS A 641 -30.64 -9.06 -8.71
C LYS A 641 -31.16 -10.12 -9.67
N LYS A 642 -30.71 -10.09 -10.93
CA LYS A 642 -31.05 -11.07 -11.95
C LYS A 642 -30.58 -12.47 -11.56
N LYS A 643 -29.28 -12.58 -11.19
CA LYS A 643 -28.66 -13.88 -10.85
C LYS A 643 -29.25 -14.49 -9.56
N ILE A 644 -29.60 -13.69 -8.56
CA ILE A 644 -30.32 -14.15 -7.37
C ILE A 644 -31.65 -14.82 -7.77
N SER A 645 -32.40 -14.17 -8.67
CA SER A 645 -33.67 -14.72 -9.16
C SER A 645 -33.47 -16.04 -9.91
N ASP A 646 -32.52 -16.08 -10.85
CA ASP A 646 -32.20 -17.26 -11.66
C ASP A 646 -31.71 -18.43 -10.79
N PHE A 647 -30.85 -18.12 -9.82
CA PHE A 647 -30.30 -19.09 -8.89
C PHE A 647 -31.35 -19.67 -7.95
N THR A 648 -32.23 -18.83 -7.41
CA THR A 648 -33.37 -19.27 -6.59
C THR A 648 -34.29 -20.18 -7.38
N ASN A 649 -34.54 -19.87 -8.64
CA ASN A 649 -35.37 -20.72 -9.51
C ASN A 649 -34.72 -22.08 -9.82
N LYS A 650 -33.40 -22.10 -10.09
CA LYS A 650 -32.62 -23.34 -10.27
C LYS A 650 -32.66 -24.23 -9.04
N LEU A 651 -32.49 -23.66 -7.85
CA LEU A 651 -32.58 -24.40 -6.59
C LEU A 651 -33.99 -25.01 -6.37
N LYS A 652 -35.06 -24.27 -6.68
CA LYS A 652 -36.45 -24.76 -6.59
C LYS A 652 -36.74 -25.89 -7.58
N GLN A 653 -36.16 -25.84 -8.78
CA GLN A 653 -36.29 -26.91 -9.79
C GLN A 653 -35.52 -28.17 -9.39
N GLY A 654 -34.25 -28.02 -8.97
CA GLY A 654 -33.39 -29.11 -8.51
C GLY A 654 -33.97 -29.85 -7.29
N ALA A 655 -34.66 -29.16 -6.38
CA ALA A 655 -35.38 -29.76 -5.26
C ALA A 655 -36.57 -30.63 -5.69
N LYS A 656 -37.28 -30.25 -6.76
CA LYS A 656 -38.39 -31.04 -7.31
C LYS A 656 -37.92 -32.32 -8.00
N GLU A 657 -36.74 -32.31 -8.60
CA GLU A 657 -36.16 -33.42 -9.38
C GLU A 657 -35.36 -34.42 -8.55
N LYS A 658 -35.27 -34.25 -7.22
CA LYS A 658 -34.45 -35.09 -6.29
C LYS A 658 -32.97 -35.21 -6.69
N GLN A 659 -32.48 -34.35 -7.55
CA GLN A 659 -31.06 -34.35 -8.03
C GLN A 659 -30.13 -33.53 -7.15
N SER A 660 -30.68 -32.71 -6.23
CA SER A 660 -29.86 -31.93 -5.29
C SER A 660 -30.24 -32.25 -3.86
N LYS A 661 -29.29 -32.44 -2.98
CA LYS A 661 -29.50 -32.60 -1.54
C LYS A 661 -30.11 -31.32 -0.90
N ILE A 662 -30.25 -30.25 -1.64
CA ILE A 662 -30.63 -28.94 -1.14
C ILE A 662 -32.01 -28.57 -1.67
N SER A 663 -33.01 -28.58 -0.80
CA SER A 663 -34.27 -27.86 -1.04
C SER A 663 -34.17 -26.49 -0.36
N PHE A 664 -33.53 -25.52 -1.03
CA PHE A 664 -33.45 -24.16 -0.50
C PHE A 664 -34.69 -23.35 -0.91
N ASP A 665 -35.64 -23.23 -0.02
CA ASP A 665 -36.73 -22.23 -0.07
C ASP A 665 -36.26 -20.85 0.47
N LYS A 666 -34.94 -20.65 0.59
CA LYS A 666 -34.35 -19.52 1.28
C LYS A 666 -34.26 -18.29 0.41
N ALA A 667 -34.66 -17.15 0.96
CA ALA A 667 -34.53 -15.88 0.30
C ALA A 667 -33.12 -15.34 0.49
N PHE A 668 -32.46 -14.98 -0.62
CA PHE A 668 -31.24 -14.14 -0.59
C PHE A 668 -31.62 -12.68 -0.36
N MET A 669 -30.94 -12.02 0.54
CA MET A 669 -31.11 -10.60 0.78
C MET A 669 -29.87 -9.85 0.36
N LEU A 670 -29.95 -9.10 -0.73
CA LEU A 670 -28.88 -8.24 -1.21
C LEU A 670 -28.93 -6.90 -0.48
N HIS A 671 -27.88 -6.58 0.25
CA HIS A 671 -27.70 -5.30 0.91
C HIS A 671 -26.94 -4.33 0.00
N GLN A 672 -27.27 -3.04 0.11
CA GLN A 672 -26.52 -2.00 -0.58
C GLN A 672 -25.09 -1.87 0.01
N PRO A 673 -24.09 -1.45 -0.78
CA PRO A 673 -22.78 -1.15 -0.23
C PRO A 673 -22.88 -0.15 0.92
N LEU A 674 -22.06 -0.32 1.96
CA LEU A 674 -22.02 0.61 3.09
C LEU A 674 -21.77 2.04 2.60
N GLY A 675 -22.44 3.00 3.21
CA GLY A 675 -22.36 4.43 2.85
C GLY A 675 -23.19 4.84 1.62
N ALA A 676 -23.97 3.93 1.02
CA ALA A 676 -24.81 4.24 -0.15
C ALA A 676 -26.14 4.97 0.23
N GLU A 677 -26.59 4.89 1.47
CA GLU A 677 -27.93 5.35 1.90
C GLU A 677 -27.99 6.81 2.40
N SER A 678 -26.87 7.52 2.53
CA SER A 678 -26.88 8.87 3.11
C SER A 678 -27.37 9.92 2.11
N LYS A 679 -28.69 10.01 1.93
CA LYS A 679 -29.34 11.21 1.34
C LYS A 679 -29.64 12.31 2.36
N ASP A 680 -29.49 12.05 3.65
CA ASP A 680 -29.76 12.99 4.70
C ASP A 680 -28.58 13.93 4.92
N LYS A 681 -28.86 15.22 4.85
CA LYS A 681 -27.94 16.34 5.14
C LYS A 681 -27.58 16.42 6.64
N GLU A 682 -27.49 15.30 7.31
CA GLU A 682 -27.06 15.23 8.69
C GLU A 682 -25.57 15.48 8.80
N ASN A 683 -25.21 16.36 9.72
CA ASN A 683 -23.86 16.72 10.17
C ASN A 683 -22.69 16.05 9.44
N ALA A 684 -21.95 16.81 8.63
CA ALA A 684 -20.80 16.32 7.85
C ALA A 684 -19.83 15.47 8.70
N ALA A 685 -19.60 15.88 9.95
CA ALA A 685 -18.75 15.16 10.91
C ALA A 685 -19.27 13.76 11.28
N ALA A 686 -20.59 13.56 11.36
CA ALA A 686 -21.17 12.24 11.63
C ALA A 686 -21.07 11.31 10.40
N CYS A 687 -21.17 11.86 9.19
CA CYS A 687 -20.99 11.10 7.94
C CYS A 687 -19.56 10.58 7.77
N LEU A 688 -18.56 11.31 8.29
CA LEU A 688 -17.16 10.92 8.20
C LEU A 688 -16.80 9.69 9.05
N LYS A 689 -17.53 9.47 10.13
CA LYS A 689 -17.33 8.34 11.06
C LYS A 689 -18.11 7.07 10.66
N ARG A 690 -19.05 7.17 9.71
CA ARG A 690 -19.81 6.01 9.25
C ARG A 690 -18.98 5.14 8.33
N PRO A 691 -19.03 3.81 8.49
CA PRO A 691 -18.37 2.88 7.58
C PRO A 691 -18.87 3.04 6.14
N THR A 692 -17.94 2.91 5.21
CA THR A 692 -18.24 2.87 3.78
C THR A 692 -17.83 1.54 3.19
N GLY A 693 -18.20 1.27 1.94
CA GLY A 693 -17.73 0.10 1.20
C GLY A 693 -16.21 -0.05 1.17
N LYS A 694 -15.46 1.05 1.44
CA LYS A 694 -13.98 1.05 1.46
C LYS A 694 -13.41 1.06 2.88
N THR A 695 -13.98 1.86 3.80
CA THR A 695 -13.45 1.96 5.16
C THR A 695 -13.86 0.79 6.05
N GLY A 696 -14.89 0.03 5.66
CA GLY A 696 -15.43 -1.07 6.45
C GLY A 696 -14.44 -2.17 6.80
N VAL A 697 -13.47 -2.45 5.91
CA VAL A 697 -12.42 -3.45 6.16
C VAL A 697 -11.50 -3.01 7.31
N ALA A 698 -10.96 -1.79 7.25
CA ALA A 698 -10.06 -1.28 8.28
C ALA A 698 -10.76 -1.15 9.65
N ILE A 699 -12.03 -0.70 9.65
CA ILE A 699 -12.84 -0.63 10.87
C ILE A 699 -13.09 -2.02 11.44
N GLY A 700 -13.48 -2.99 10.59
CA GLY A 700 -13.70 -4.36 11.01
C GLY A 700 -12.44 -5.05 11.56
N LEU A 701 -11.25 -4.73 11.04
CA LEU A 701 -9.98 -5.19 11.61
C LEU A 701 -9.84 -4.79 13.07
N VAL A 702 -10.08 -3.52 13.37
CA VAL A 702 -10.00 -3.01 14.74
C VAL A 702 -11.09 -3.63 15.63
N GLN A 703 -12.30 -3.82 15.10
CA GLN A 703 -13.38 -4.49 15.84
C GLN A 703 -13.11 -5.96 16.16
N CYS A 704 -12.27 -6.62 15.33
CA CYS A 704 -11.86 -8.02 15.51
C CYS A 704 -10.49 -8.18 16.19
N ARG A 705 -9.90 -7.11 16.73
CA ARG A 705 -8.57 -7.16 17.35
C ARG A 705 -8.49 -8.14 18.51
N PRO A 706 -7.30 -8.64 18.86
CA PRO A 706 -7.12 -9.40 20.09
C PRO A 706 -7.66 -8.63 21.32
N GLY A 707 -8.44 -9.29 22.14
CA GLY A 707 -9.10 -8.64 23.29
C GLY A 707 -10.47 -8.00 23.01
N SER A 708 -10.92 -7.92 21.77
CA SER A 708 -12.25 -7.44 21.41
C SER A 708 -13.36 -8.38 21.89
N VAL A 709 -14.60 -7.91 21.78
CA VAL A 709 -15.81 -8.68 22.14
C VAL A 709 -16.32 -9.59 21.02
N ILE A 710 -15.65 -9.62 19.89
CA ILE A 710 -15.98 -10.45 18.73
C ILE A 710 -14.93 -11.54 18.55
N LYS A 711 -15.38 -12.80 18.53
CA LYS A 711 -14.53 -13.93 18.24
C LYS A 711 -14.61 -14.28 16.77
N VAL A 712 -13.46 -14.35 16.12
CA VAL A 712 -13.36 -14.85 14.74
C VAL A 712 -12.90 -16.30 14.81
N ILE A 713 -13.69 -17.18 14.21
CA ILE A 713 -13.37 -18.59 14.00
C ILE A 713 -13.17 -18.76 12.49
N SER A 714 -11.93 -18.88 12.09
CA SER A 714 -11.60 -19.44 10.78
C SER A 714 -11.55 -20.95 10.92
N GLU A 715 -11.96 -21.71 9.90
CA GLU A 715 -11.61 -23.14 9.83
C GLU A 715 -10.13 -23.21 10.21
N LYS A 716 -9.77 -24.06 11.19
CA LYS A 716 -8.40 -24.16 11.72
C LYS A 716 -7.41 -24.33 10.57
N LYS A 717 -6.87 -23.26 10.08
CA LYS A 717 -5.73 -23.28 9.19
C LYS A 717 -4.49 -23.37 10.09
N THR A 718 -4.08 -24.56 10.41
CA THR A 718 -2.68 -24.83 10.73
C THR A 718 -1.83 -24.33 9.56
N GLN A 719 -0.56 -24.03 9.75
CA GLN A 719 0.35 -23.58 8.67
C GLN A 719 0.35 -24.52 7.44
N GLU A 720 -0.25 -25.70 7.54
CA GLU A 720 -0.40 -26.71 6.50
C GLU A 720 -1.71 -26.59 5.66
N GLU A 721 -2.66 -25.71 6.03
CA GLU A 721 -4.02 -25.72 5.45
C GLU A 721 -4.41 -24.44 4.68
N ILE A 722 -3.49 -23.84 3.98
CA ILE A 722 -3.91 -23.01 2.84
C ILE A 722 -4.26 -24.00 1.75
N LYS A 723 -5.55 -24.25 1.53
CA LYS A 723 -6.01 -25.21 0.55
C LYS A 723 -5.36 -24.96 -0.81
N PHE A 724 -5.04 -26.03 -1.48
CA PHE A 724 -4.64 -26.01 -2.88
C PHE A 724 -5.70 -25.27 -3.69
N ARG A 725 -5.29 -24.35 -4.56
CA ARG A 725 -6.23 -23.42 -5.21
C ARG A 725 -6.75 -23.91 -6.55
N LEU A 726 -6.17 -24.95 -7.06
CA LEU A 726 -6.28 -25.38 -8.42
C LEU A 726 -7.08 -26.66 -8.54
N PHE A 727 -7.68 -26.82 -9.69
CA PHE A 727 -8.03 -28.12 -10.22
C PHE A 727 -6.96 -28.48 -11.25
N ILE A 728 -6.38 -29.65 -11.12
CA ILE A 728 -5.47 -30.22 -12.11
C ILE A 728 -6.12 -31.48 -12.64
N GLY A 729 -6.04 -31.70 -13.93
CA GLY A 729 -6.72 -32.83 -14.54
C GLY A 729 -6.33 -33.01 -15.99
N HIS A 730 -7.10 -33.84 -16.62
CA HIS A 730 -6.95 -34.23 -18.02
C HIS A 730 -8.22 -33.99 -18.83
N SER A 731 -8.14 -34.21 -20.13
CA SER A 731 -9.30 -34.17 -21.02
C SER A 731 -10.04 -35.52 -21.05
N ASP A 732 -11.35 -35.53 -20.86
CA ASP A 732 -12.14 -36.70 -21.21
C ASP A 732 -12.29 -36.88 -22.74
N GLU A 733 -12.91 -37.92 -23.16
CA GLU A 733 -13.15 -38.28 -24.60
C GLU A 733 -13.93 -37.18 -25.36
N ASN A 734 -14.65 -36.33 -24.65
CA ASN A 734 -15.51 -35.28 -25.21
C ASN A 734 -14.91 -33.89 -25.09
N GLY A 735 -13.65 -33.77 -24.61
CA GLY A 735 -12.96 -32.50 -24.43
C GLY A 735 -13.36 -31.74 -23.16
N TYR A 736 -14.00 -32.42 -22.20
CA TYR A 736 -14.26 -31.83 -20.89
C TYR A 736 -13.12 -32.09 -19.91
N PHE A 737 -12.94 -31.15 -18.98
CA PHE A 737 -11.96 -31.24 -17.91
C PHE A 737 -12.40 -32.28 -16.87
N GLU A 738 -11.58 -33.25 -16.59
CA GLU A 738 -11.72 -34.22 -15.51
C GLU A 738 -10.60 -33.96 -14.47
N ALA A 739 -11.03 -33.73 -13.21
CA ALA A 739 -10.08 -33.28 -12.17
C ALA A 739 -9.46 -34.46 -11.44
N ASP A 740 -8.13 -34.54 -11.45
CA ASP A 740 -7.31 -35.49 -10.70
C ASP A 740 -6.92 -34.93 -9.33
N LEU A 741 -6.48 -33.67 -9.28
CA LEU A 741 -6.29 -32.91 -8.05
C LEU A 741 -7.33 -31.81 -7.96
N THR A 742 -7.87 -31.64 -6.78
CA THR A 742 -8.91 -30.64 -6.49
C THR A 742 -8.44 -29.69 -5.39
N ARG A 743 -9.19 -28.64 -5.13
CA ARG A 743 -8.94 -27.74 -3.99
C ARG A 743 -8.99 -28.41 -2.62
N ASP A 744 -9.58 -29.60 -2.54
CA ASP A 744 -9.66 -30.39 -1.31
C ASP A 744 -8.55 -31.44 -1.22
N SER A 745 -7.66 -31.53 -2.23
CA SER A 745 -6.46 -32.38 -2.20
C SER A 745 -5.51 -31.89 -1.11
N LYS A 746 -5.05 -32.83 -0.26
CA LYS A 746 -4.16 -32.51 0.84
C LYS A 746 -2.74 -32.30 0.36
N TYR A 747 -2.04 -31.35 0.96
CA TYR A 747 -0.64 -31.12 0.67
C TYR A 747 0.21 -32.34 1.01
N ASN A 748 1.23 -32.53 0.18
CA ASN A 748 2.21 -33.61 0.30
C ASN A 748 1.64 -35.05 0.17
N GLU A 749 0.36 -35.20 -0.17
CA GLU A 749 -0.21 -36.50 -0.53
C GLU A 749 -0.12 -36.74 -2.03
N TRP A 750 0.56 -37.80 -2.42
CA TRP A 750 0.71 -38.18 -3.81
C TRP A 750 -0.56 -38.86 -4.35
N GLN A 751 -0.92 -38.50 -5.58
CA GLN A 751 -2.02 -39.10 -6.33
C GLN A 751 -1.49 -39.59 -7.67
N ALA A 752 -1.87 -40.81 -8.07
CA ALA A 752 -1.53 -41.36 -9.36
C ALA A 752 -2.20 -40.54 -10.46
N TYR A 753 -1.46 -40.30 -11.57
CA TYR A 753 -1.93 -39.51 -12.71
C TYR A 753 -2.03 -40.36 -13.97
N PHE A 754 -0.92 -40.63 -14.66
CA PHE A 754 -0.86 -41.46 -15.86
C PHE A 754 0.33 -42.45 -15.78
N ASP A 755 0.42 -43.38 -16.73
CA ASP A 755 1.61 -44.19 -16.92
C ASP A 755 2.79 -43.30 -17.39
N ALA A 756 4.01 -43.80 -17.20
CA ALA A 756 5.24 -43.11 -17.58
C ALA A 756 5.84 -43.69 -18.89
N GLY A 757 4.97 -44.17 -19.78
CA GLY A 757 5.41 -44.80 -21.05
C GLY A 757 6.02 -43.82 -22.05
N GLU A 758 5.79 -42.52 -21.94
CA GLU A 758 6.32 -41.48 -22.80
C GLU A 758 7.34 -40.58 -22.08
N ASP A 759 8.23 -39.95 -22.84
CA ASP A 759 9.25 -39.04 -22.28
C ASP A 759 8.68 -37.67 -21.83
N ARG A 760 7.40 -37.45 -22.04
CA ARG A 760 6.70 -36.24 -21.65
C ARG A 760 5.23 -36.52 -21.31
N PHE A 761 4.66 -35.68 -20.44
CA PHE A 761 3.25 -35.71 -20.13
C PHE A 761 2.66 -34.30 -20.06
N GLU A 762 1.34 -34.20 -20.16
CA GLU A 762 0.62 -32.95 -20.15
C GLU A 762 -0.50 -33.02 -19.11
N PHE A 763 -0.75 -31.87 -18.45
CA PHE A 763 -1.93 -31.73 -17.61
C PHE A 763 -2.55 -30.36 -17.84
N TYR A 764 -3.84 -30.29 -17.57
CA TYR A 764 -4.60 -29.05 -17.60
C TYR A 764 -4.82 -28.55 -16.17
N TYR A 765 -4.93 -27.23 -16.00
CA TYR A 765 -5.15 -26.64 -14.70
C TYR A 765 -5.99 -25.37 -14.78
N THR A 766 -6.80 -25.11 -13.73
CA THR A 766 -7.71 -23.96 -13.67
C THR A 766 -8.08 -23.64 -12.23
N THR A 767 -8.48 -22.37 -11.98
CA THR A 767 -9.14 -21.96 -10.73
C THR A 767 -10.65 -22.09 -10.80
N SER A 768 -11.21 -22.32 -11.97
CA SER A 768 -12.67 -22.40 -12.14
C SER A 768 -13.25 -23.55 -11.31
N THR A 769 -14.19 -23.24 -10.44
CA THR A 769 -14.94 -24.24 -9.64
C THR A 769 -15.76 -25.19 -10.51
N SER A 770 -16.07 -24.79 -11.74
CA SER A 770 -16.73 -25.64 -12.73
C SER A 770 -15.91 -26.88 -13.08
N ALA A 771 -14.59 -26.85 -12.96
CA ALA A 771 -13.68 -27.98 -13.17
C ALA A 771 -13.90 -29.13 -12.15
N GLY A 772 -14.45 -28.85 -10.97
CA GLY A 772 -14.82 -29.85 -9.97
C GLY A 772 -16.14 -30.57 -10.28
N ARG A 773 -16.85 -30.24 -11.37
CA ARG A 773 -18.11 -30.84 -11.76
C ARG A 773 -17.89 -31.71 -12.99
N LYS A 774 -18.54 -32.87 -13.03
CA LYS A 774 -18.54 -33.73 -14.21
C LYS A 774 -19.08 -32.96 -15.42
N ARG A 775 -18.27 -32.80 -16.47
CA ARG A 775 -18.58 -32.01 -17.67
C ARG A 775 -18.88 -30.52 -17.40
N GLY A 776 -18.32 -29.97 -16.32
CA GLY A 776 -18.57 -28.58 -15.93
C GLY A 776 -17.70 -27.54 -16.68
N LEU A 777 -16.55 -27.95 -17.25
CA LEU A 777 -15.63 -27.11 -17.95
C LEU A 777 -15.05 -27.84 -19.18
N LEU A 778 -14.85 -27.11 -20.28
CA LEU A 778 -14.09 -27.64 -21.42
C LEU A 778 -12.60 -27.40 -21.20
N VAL A 779 -11.75 -28.36 -21.58
CA VAL A 779 -10.26 -28.20 -21.43
C VAL A 779 -9.71 -26.99 -22.16
N LYS A 780 -10.32 -26.53 -23.23
CA LYS A 780 -9.93 -25.31 -23.96
C LYS A 780 -10.06 -24.05 -23.11
N ASP A 781 -10.90 -24.08 -22.06
CA ASP A 781 -11.12 -22.97 -21.12
C ASP A 781 -10.24 -23.09 -19.86
N SER A 782 -9.25 -23.98 -19.89
CA SER A 782 -8.23 -24.17 -18.88
C SER A 782 -6.83 -23.92 -19.43
N LYS A 783 -5.86 -23.74 -18.56
CA LYS A 783 -4.44 -23.64 -18.96
C LYS A 783 -3.84 -25.04 -19.06
N LYS A 784 -2.83 -25.18 -19.93
CA LYS A 784 -2.12 -26.42 -20.19
C LYS A 784 -0.66 -26.31 -19.76
N SER A 785 -0.16 -27.29 -19.05
CA SER A 785 1.24 -27.44 -18.70
C SER A 785 1.81 -28.72 -19.32
N ARG A 786 3.03 -28.64 -19.84
CA ARG A 786 3.75 -29.77 -20.43
C ARG A 786 5.05 -29.99 -19.67
N GLN A 787 5.28 -31.22 -19.21
CA GLN A 787 6.45 -31.62 -18.45
C GLN A 787 7.22 -32.71 -19.17
N GLN A 788 8.54 -32.75 -18.98
CA GLN A 788 9.40 -33.75 -19.55
C GLN A 788 9.95 -34.71 -18.47
N LEU A 789 9.88 -36.00 -18.74
CA LEU A 789 10.45 -37.03 -17.87
C LEU A 789 11.92 -37.29 -18.19
N PRO A 790 12.77 -37.54 -17.20
CA PRO A 790 14.12 -38.07 -17.44
C PRO A 790 14.06 -39.41 -18.18
N LYS A 791 14.99 -39.66 -19.09
CA LYS A 791 15.03 -40.87 -19.89
C LYS A 791 15.05 -42.19 -19.09
N ASN A 792 15.63 -42.17 -17.90
CA ASN A 792 15.68 -43.29 -16.96
C ASN A 792 14.39 -43.49 -16.16
N ALA A 793 13.41 -42.62 -16.33
CA ALA A 793 12.11 -42.67 -15.65
C ALA A 793 10.97 -42.98 -16.63
N VAL A 794 11.27 -43.39 -17.87
CA VAL A 794 10.28 -43.74 -18.88
C VAL A 794 10.12 -45.26 -18.91
N ASN A 795 8.92 -45.71 -18.52
CA ASN A 795 8.54 -47.14 -18.57
C ASN A 795 7.00 -47.26 -18.48
N GLU A 796 6.37 -48.05 -19.35
CA GLU A 796 4.93 -48.27 -19.42
C GLU A 796 4.31 -48.90 -18.15
N ASP A 797 5.12 -49.63 -17.38
CA ASP A 797 4.70 -50.26 -16.12
C ASP A 797 4.79 -49.34 -14.91
N TRP A 798 5.31 -48.10 -15.07
CA TRP A 798 5.47 -47.14 -13.97
C TRP A 798 4.43 -46.05 -14.06
N LEU A 799 4.15 -45.42 -12.90
CA LEU A 799 3.16 -44.36 -12.79
C LEU A 799 3.79 -42.99 -12.48
N ILE A 800 3.23 -41.95 -13.07
CA ILE A 800 3.47 -40.56 -12.73
C ILE A 800 2.55 -40.22 -11.57
N TYR A 801 3.10 -39.62 -10.52
CA TYR A 801 2.37 -39.15 -9.37
C TYR A 801 2.47 -37.63 -9.24
N LEU A 802 1.36 -36.99 -8.91
CA LEU A 802 1.29 -35.56 -8.66
C LEU A 802 0.93 -35.33 -7.18
N ARG A 803 1.45 -34.28 -6.58
CA ARG A 803 0.99 -33.80 -5.27
C ARG A 803 0.99 -32.28 -5.19
N PRO A 804 0.04 -31.63 -4.53
CA PRO A 804 0.13 -30.22 -4.20
C PRO A 804 1.13 -30.02 -3.07
N VAL A 805 1.97 -28.97 -3.16
CA VAL A 805 2.96 -28.62 -2.11
C VAL A 805 2.80 -27.18 -1.64
N ALA A 806 2.12 -26.36 -2.43
CA ALA A 806 1.75 -24.99 -2.07
C ALA A 806 0.46 -24.59 -2.83
N PRO A 807 -0.18 -23.46 -2.53
CA PRO A 807 -1.45 -23.09 -3.15
C PRO A 807 -1.46 -23.06 -4.68
N ASN A 808 -0.28 -22.78 -5.29
CA ASN A 808 -0.08 -22.71 -6.74
C ASN A 808 1.10 -23.59 -7.21
N LYS A 809 1.60 -24.52 -6.38
CA LYS A 809 2.74 -25.39 -6.72
C LYS A 809 2.37 -26.83 -6.53
N ILE A 810 2.82 -27.63 -7.50
CA ILE A 810 2.75 -29.09 -7.42
C ILE A 810 4.15 -29.69 -7.53
N GLN A 811 4.26 -30.91 -7.10
CA GLN A 811 5.40 -31.75 -7.42
C GLN A 811 4.94 -32.97 -8.21
N TYR A 812 5.83 -33.48 -9.05
CA TYR A 812 5.65 -34.76 -9.72
C TYR A 812 6.87 -35.67 -9.59
N VAL A 813 6.62 -36.95 -9.59
CA VAL A 813 7.63 -38.02 -9.58
C VAL A 813 7.14 -39.19 -10.42
N VAL A 814 8.05 -40.13 -10.72
CA VAL A 814 7.70 -41.45 -11.23
C VAL A 814 8.11 -42.52 -10.20
N ALA A 815 7.21 -43.47 -9.94
CA ALA A 815 7.47 -44.63 -9.10
C ALA A 815 6.90 -45.88 -9.76
N GLU A 816 7.41 -47.05 -9.36
CA GLU A 816 6.98 -48.36 -9.91
C GLU A 816 5.52 -48.68 -9.53
N ASP A 817 5.16 -48.35 -8.29
CA ASP A 817 3.84 -48.58 -7.73
C ASP A 817 3.64 -47.73 -6.45
N ASP A 818 2.47 -47.82 -5.85
CA ASP A 818 2.13 -47.13 -4.61
C ASP A 818 3.01 -47.56 -3.40
N GLU A 819 3.55 -48.76 -3.39
CA GLU A 819 4.42 -49.25 -2.33
C GLU A 819 5.82 -48.64 -2.46
N ALA A 820 6.37 -48.59 -3.67
CA ALA A 820 7.61 -47.89 -3.96
C ALA A 820 7.51 -46.38 -3.64
N LEU A 821 6.38 -45.76 -3.99
CA LEU A 821 6.09 -44.38 -3.69
C LEU A 821 6.07 -44.10 -2.17
N LYS A 822 5.37 -44.90 -1.37
CA LYS A 822 5.31 -44.80 0.09
C LYS A 822 6.67 -44.98 0.75
N ASN A 823 7.53 -45.82 0.16
CA ASN A 823 8.90 -46.06 0.63
C ASN A 823 9.92 -45.03 0.12
N GLY A 824 9.47 -43.97 -0.59
CA GLY A 824 10.33 -42.91 -1.11
C GLY A 824 11.25 -43.37 -2.24
N LYS A 825 10.93 -44.50 -2.92
CA LYS A 825 11.73 -45.06 -4.04
C LYS A 825 11.30 -44.43 -5.35
N PHE A 826 11.68 -43.18 -5.56
CA PHE A 826 11.41 -42.42 -6.78
C PHE A 826 12.46 -42.73 -7.87
N LYS A 827 12.08 -42.58 -9.12
CA LYS A 827 13.00 -42.74 -10.25
C LYS A 827 13.87 -41.49 -10.47
N PHE A 828 13.47 -40.34 -9.90
CA PHE A 828 14.20 -39.10 -9.85
C PHE A 828 13.68 -38.24 -8.68
N GLU A 829 14.45 -37.22 -8.29
CA GLU A 829 14.04 -36.27 -7.24
C GLU A 829 12.75 -35.51 -7.65
N PRO A 830 11.81 -35.25 -6.73
CA PRO A 830 10.56 -34.58 -7.02
C PRO A 830 10.77 -33.24 -7.71
N VAL A 831 10.20 -33.06 -8.89
CA VAL A 831 10.26 -31.81 -9.66
C VAL A 831 9.10 -30.92 -9.26
N THR A 832 9.40 -29.70 -8.87
CA THR A 832 8.38 -28.69 -8.51
C THR A 832 7.98 -27.89 -9.74
N VAL A 833 6.69 -27.77 -9.97
CA VAL A 833 6.09 -26.96 -11.03
C VAL A 833 5.25 -25.86 -10.39
N GLU A 834 5.57 -24.62 -10.71
CA GLU A 834 4.76 -23.47 -10.34
C GLU A 834 3.71 -23.20 -11.41
N LEU A 835 2.47 -23.06 -10.98
CA LEU A 835 1.30 -22.93 -11.85
C LEU A 835 0.78 -21.50 -11.79
N ASN A 836 0.99 -20.77 -12.87
CA ASN A 836 0.66 -19.36 -12.96
C ASN A 836 -0.75 -19.16 -13.52
N TYR A 837 -1.48 -18.25 -12.93
CA TYR A 837 -2.84 -17.88 -13.32
C TYR A 837 -2.86 -16.53 -13.98
#